data_e5e516c31eeb8f1b52d85c58211b8df7
#
_entry.id   e5e516c31eeb8f1b52d85c58211b8df7
#
_cell.length_a   1.000
_cell.length_b   1.000
_cell.length_c   1.000
_cell.angle_alpha   90.00
_cell.angle_beta   90.00
_cell.angle_gamma   90.00
#
_symmetry.space_group_name_H-M   'P 1'
#
loop_
_entity.id
_entity.type
_entity.pdbx_description
1 polymer ?
#
loop_
_entity_poly.entity_id
_entity_poly.type
_entity_poly.pdbx_seq_one_letter_code
_entity_poly.pdbx_strand_id
1 'polypeptide(L)'
;MVMTKTITKIIKIIVLIAILLTASIIMIGRGWLGNHEGPGTITNNQIPKQTIENRTETQKISSIKIGKNEPKQILFGDLHVHTTYSFDAFLASLPMLNGEGSHPIGDACDFARFCSAIDFWSINDHAEASTPLRWKETIQSIQQCNAVSSEENNPDTVAFLGWEWTQVGRTPDTHYGHKNVIFRDITDDKIPARPIHSGGLALTALRGLPRTNAVQLFALDPNQRMLDFATYLEELRQTNECEKGKSVRDLPGECRESAETPTELFSKLDDWGFASMVIPHGTTWGFYTPPGSTFEKQLSGKMHDENRQTLIEVFSGHGNSEEYRDFRAAEINESGQPVCSEPTNIYLPSCYRAGEIIRQRCLESDNSTEECDVRAATARQDYVNAGVAGHLAIRGETPSEWLDSGQCKNCYIPAFNYRPGGSAQYILALTNFEEPTNPRRFRFGFMASSDNHRAKPGTGYKEFYRQGMTESSAGAASKRAEMAFRFDDGEPLAFSDTIDLGQLTQQTDINLIETSSANRRLDISGFMTLERERQASFFTTGGLIAVHADGRNRNEIWEAMENKEVYGTSGERILLWFDLLNGDDDKKLTMGSETKMSKAPEFEVRAIGAFEQKAGCPDYTYNALSPEKLENLCRGECYNPSDKRKLITRIEVIKITPQITPNEDVINLIQDPWRSFDCPLDPNGCKISFQDDEYTSHKRDAVYYVRAIEEPSLAINADNLGCDYDENGNCIKVNMCYGDWKTDPSEDCLSMNEERAWSSPIFVDWKSNENFIATNNPDFSKK
;
A
#
# COMPACT_ATOMS: atom_id res chain seq x y z
N MET A 1 46.07 3.70 -56.61
CA MET A 1 45.53 5.04 -56.28
C MET A 1 43.99 5.10 -56.06
N VAL A 2 43.19 4.36 -56.85
CA VAL A 2 41.72 4.34 -56.67
C VAL A 2 41.34 3.54 -55.38
N MET A 3 41.95 2.43 -55.10
CA MET A 3 41.69 1.57 -53.94
C MET A 3 41.98 2.27 -52.58
N THR A 4 43.07 3.05 -52.52
CA THR A 4 43.42 3.85 -51.33
C THR A 4 42.41 4.96 -51.03
N LYS A 5 41.88 5.63 -52.06
CA LYS A 5 40.84 6.64 -51.87
C LYS A 5 39.51 6.08 -51.37
N THR A 6 39.17 4.86 -51.83
CA THR A 6 37.93 4.17 -51.36
C THR A 6 38.06 3.73 -49.92
N ILE A 7 39.21 3.12 -49.51
CA ILE A 7 39.47 2.75 -48.11
C ILE A 7 39.44 3.95 -47.19
N THR A 8 40.04 5.10 -47.59
CA THR A 8 40.01 6.32 -46.79
C THR A 8 38.59 6.88 -46.63
N LYS A 9 37.74 6.79 -47.66
CA LYS A 9 36.31 7.18 -47.53
C LYS A 9 35.55 6.24 -46.57
N ILE A 10 35.75 4.95 -46.65
CA ILE A 10 35.12 3.96 -45.76
C ILE A 10 35.53 4.22 -44.30
N ILE A 11 36.83 4.45 -44.03
CA ILE A 11 37.32 4.76 -42.70
C ILE A 11 36.68 6.06 -42.16
N LYS A 12 36.60 7.13 -42.99
CA LYS A 12 35.93 8.36 -42.58
C LYS A 12 34.44 8.17 -42.25
N ILE A 13 33.74 7.35 -43.01
CA ILE A 13 32.34 7.03 -42.75
C ILE A 13 32.20 6.26 -41.43
N ILE A 14 33.06 5.25 -41.19
CA ILE A 14 33.06 4.50 -39.96
C ILE A 14 33.35 5.39 -38.75
N VAL A 15 34.33 6.28 -38.83
CA VAL A 15 34.67 7.24 -37.78
C VAL A 15 33.51 8.20 -37.53
N LEU A 16 32.86 8.72 -38.59
CA LEU A 16 31.70 9.57 -38.45
C LEU A 16 30.53 8.87 -37.75
N ILE A 17 30.23 7.63 -38.13
CA ILE A 17 29.21 6.81 -37.51
C ILE A 17 29.55 6.58 -36.02
N ALA A 18 30.81 6.27 -35.70
CA ALA A 18 31.23 6.07 -34.30
C ALA A 18 31.06 7.36 -33.47
N ILE A 19 31.40 8.51 -34.04
CA ILE A 19 31.21 9.83 -33.39
C ILE A 19 29.71 10.09 -33.14
N LEU A 20 28.87 9.86 -34.16
CA LEU A 20 27.42 10.07 -34.04
C LEU A 20 26.79 9.12 -33.01
N LEU A 21 27.18 7.85 -32.99
CA LEU A 21 26.72 6.88 -31.97
C LEU A 21 27.18 7.33 -30.60
N THR A 22 28.43 7.72 -30.41
CA THR A 22 28.94 8.19 -29.12
C THR A 22 28.21 9.46 -28.67
N ALA A 23 27.95 10.39 -29.54
CA ALA A 23 27.19 11.60 -29.26
C ALA A 23 25.74 11.26 -28.88
N SER A 24 25.07 10.33 -29.57
CA SER A 24 23.74 9.89 -29.25
C SER A 24 23.69 9.23 -27.86
N ILE A 25 24.64 8.35 -27.52
CA ILE A 25 24.78 7.72 -26.23
C ILE A 25 24.89 8.78 -25.11
N ILE A 26 25.77 9.79 -25.32
CA ILE A 26 25.93 10.87 -24.36
C ILE A 26 24.63 11.67 -24.20
N MET A 27 23.96 12.03 -25.30
CA MET A 27 22.71 12.79 -25.26
C MET A 27 21.58 12.05 -24.53
N ILE A 28 21.41 10.75 -24.80
CA ILE A 28 20.42 9.91 -24.09
C ILE A 28 20.78 9.82 -22.61
N GLY A 29 22.01 9.48 -22.27
CA GLY A 29 22.45 9.35 -20.87
C GLY A 29 22.37 10.66 -20.08
N ARG A 30 22.39 11.81 -20.73
CA ARG A 30 22.21 13.15 -20.15
C ARG A 30 20.78 13.66 -20.19
N GLY A 31 19.83 12.88 -20.72
CA GLY A 31 18.44 13.32 -20.87
C GLY A 31 18.21 14.47 -21.87
N TRP A 32 19.18 14.78 -22.75
CA TRP A 32 19.08 15.94 -23.64
C TRP A 32 18.10 15.75 -24.81
N LEU A 33 17.65 14.55 -25.06
CA LEU A 33 16.69 14.23 -26.13
C LEU A 33 15.27 14.00 -25.61
N GLY A 34 15.09 14.00 -24.31
CA GLY A 34 13.78 13.84 -23.67
C GLY A 34 13.14 15.20 -23.36
N ASN A 35 11.87 15.14 -22.99
CA ASN A 35 11.08 16.28 -22.54
C ASN A 35 10.74 16.14 -21.08
N HIS A 36 10.55 17.24 -20.38
CA HIS A 36 9.93 17.25 -19.08
C HIS A 36 8.45 16.85 -19.23
N GLU A 37 8.03 15.86 -18.46
CA GLU A 37 6.62 15.53 -18.35
C GLU A 37 5.94 16.50 -17.38
N GLY A 38 5.06 17.34 -17.90
CA GLY A 38 4.35 18.32 -17.09
C GLY A 38 3.18 17.70 -16.31
N PRO A 39 2.51 18.50 -15.46
CA PRO A 39 1.46 18.04 -14.56
C PRO A 39 0.13 17.69 -15.25
N GLY A 40 0.06 17.76 -16.57
CA GLY A 40 -1.17 17.56 -17.34
C GLY A 40 -2.11 18.77 -17.29
N THR A 41 -3.34 18.55 -17.76
CA THR A 41 -4.39 19.59 -17.79
C THR A 41 -5.62 19.14 -17.03
N ILE A 42 -6.11 19.99 -16.14
CA ILE A 42 -7.34 19.77 -15.38
C ILE A 42 -8.52 20.35 -16.15
N THR A 43 -9.57 19.59 -16.27
CA THR A 43 -10.84 20.02 -16.90
C THR A 43 -11.52 21.07 -16.03
N ASN A 44 -11.96 22.17 -16.63
CA ASN A 44 -12.63 23.28 -15.92
C ASN A 44 -14.11 22.98 -15.57
N ASN A 45 -14.59 21.78 -15.83
CA ASN A 45 -15.93 21.34 -15.49
C ASN A 45 -15.94 20.72 -14.09
N GLN A 46 -17.10 20.78 -13.44
CA GLN A 46 -17.36 20.17 -12.13
C GLN A 46 -18.58 19.25 -12.19
N ILE A 47 -18.74 18.38 -11.19
CA ILE A 47 -19.97 17.59 -11.04
C ILE A 47 -21.13 18.55 -10.79
N PRO A 48 -22.27 18.42 -11.49
CA PRO A 48 -23.41 19.32 -11.27
C PRO A 48 -23.85 19.31 -9.82
N LYS A 49 -24.09 20.50 -9.26
CA LYS A 49 -24.54 20.70 -7.89
C LYS A 49 -25.75 19.83 -7.53
N GLN A 50 -26.73 19.74 -8.43
CA GLN A 50 -27.92 18.89 -8.23
C GLN A 50 -27.57 17.41 -8.05
N THR A 51 -26.51 16.92 -8.71
CA THR A 51 -26.04 15.53 -8.53
C THR A 51 -25.50 15.31 -7.12
N ILE A 52 -24.74 16.26 -6.59
CA ILE A 52 -24.21 16.21 -5.22
C ILE A 52 -25.35 16.27 -4.20
N GLU A 53 -26.28 17.21 -4.37
CA GLU A 53 -27.45 17.36 -3.49
C GLU A 53 -28.31 16.07 -3.50
N ASN A 54 -28.55 15.49 -4.66
CA ASN A 54 -29.32 14.24 -4.78
C ASN A 54 -28.64 13.06 -4.07
N ARG A 55 -27.31 12.95 -4.16
CA ARG A 55 -26.53 11.92 -3.44
C ARG A 55 -26.65 12.09 -1.93
N THR A 56 -26.49 13.32 -1.46
CA THR A 56 -26.62 13.68 -0.03
C THR A 56 -28.02 13.34 0.49
N GLU A 57 -29.06 13.73 -0.22
CA GLU A 57 -30.45 13.47 0.19
C GLU A 57 -30.79 11.95 0.15
N THR A 58 -30.31 11.22 -0.85
CA THR A 58 -30.50 9.76 -0.94
C THR A 58 -29.85 9.07 0.25
N GLN A 59 -28.65 9.47 0.64
CA GLN A 59 -27.94 8.94 1.79
C GLN A 59 -28.70 9.27 3.09
N LYS A 60 -29.14 10.51 3.27
CA LYS A 60 -29.94 10.95 4.42
C LYS A 60 -31.23 10.16 4.58
N ILE A 61 -31.99 9.99 3.49
CA ILE A 61 -33.21 9.17 3.48
C ILE A 61 -32.91 7.72 3.92
N SER A 62 -31.85 7.13 3.38
CA SER A 62 -31.41 5.78 3.74
C SER A 62 -31.04 5.67 5.21
N SER A 63 -30.30 6.64 5.74
CA SER A 63 -29.90 6.72 7.16
C SER A 63 -31.12 6.80 8.10
N ILE A 64 -32.10 7.64 7.75
CA ILE A 64 -33.34 7.79 8.53
C ILE A 64 -34.14 6.47 8.55
N LYS A 65 -34.24 5.78 7.42
CA LYS A 65 -34.94 4.49 7.33
C LYS A 65 -34.36 3.41 8.27
N ILE A 66 -33.02 3.42 8.47
CA ILE A 66 -32.36 2.48 9.41
C ILE A 66 -32.33 3.03 10.83
N GLY A 67 -33.01 4.16 11.11
CA GLY A 67 -33.16 4.73 12.44
C GLY A 67 -32.01 5.64 12.90
N LYS A 68 -31.25 6.24 11.97
CA LYS A 68 -30.27 7.30 12.26
C LYS A 68 -30.91 8.65 11.91
N ASN A 69 -31.52 9.32 12.90
CA ASN A 69 -32.38 10.48 12.65
C ASN A 69 -31.63 11.77 12.30
N GLU A 70 -30.42 11.95 12.80
CA GLU A 70 -29.55 13.13 12.54
C GLU A 70 -28.16 12.64 12.16
N PRO A 71 -27.99 12.05 10.96
CA PRO A 71 -26.69 11.55 10.55
C PRO A 71 -25.78 12.69 10.11
N LYS A 72 -24.49 12.63 10.49
CA LYS A 72 -23.43 13.30 9.75
C LYS A 72 -23.43 12.76 8.32
N GLN A 73 -22.96 13.53 7.36
CA GLN A 73 -22.78 13.07 5.98
C GLN A 73 -21.61 12.09 5.91
N ILE A 74 -21.80 10.97 5.22
CA ILE A 74 -20.71 10.05 4.91
C ILE A 74 -20.13 10.44 3.55
N LEU A 75 -18.85 10.80 3.54
CA LEU A 75 -18.10 11.17 2.34
C LEU A 75 -17.03 10.11 2.07
N PHE A 76 -16.88 9.74 0.80
CA PHE A 76 -15.93 8.72 0.38
C PHE A 76 -14.73 9.35 -0.33
N GLY A 77 -13.53 8.89 0.04
CA GLY A 77 -12.29 9.41 -0.50
C GLY A 77 -11.21 8.36 -0.70
N ASP A 78 -10.07 8.82 -1.20
CA ASP A 78 -8.86 8.03 -1.41
C ASP A 78 -7.64 8.85 -0.99
N LEU A 79 -6.92 8.43 0.05
CA LEU A 79 -5.78 9.16 0.59
C LEU A 79 -4.42 8.55 0.23
N HIS A 80 -4.38 7.78 -0.87
CA HIS A 80 -3.16 7.14 -1.31
C HIS A 80 -3.15 6.95 -2.83
N VAL A 81 -2.61 7.95 -3.55
CA VAL A 81 -2.63 7.99 -5.01
C VAL A 81 -1.30 8.49 -5.56
N HIS A 82 -0.74 7.78 -6.54
CA HIS A 82 0.49 8.13 -7.25
C HIS A 82 0.22 8.54 -8.69
N THR A 83 1.14 9.33 -9.21
CA THR A 83 1.18 9.76 -10.61
C THR A 83 2.53 9.40 -11.23
N THR A 84 2.74 9.72 -12.50
CA THR A 84 4.04 9.55 -13.14
C THR A 84 5.13 10.51 -12.59
N TYR A 85 4.85 11.22 -11.49
CA TYR A 85 5.85 11.91 -10.69
C TYR A 85 6.52 10.98 -9.66
N SER A 86 5.94 9.80 -9.40
CA SER A 86 6.62 8.69 -8.75
C SER A 86 7.48 7.92 -9.74
N PHE A 87 8.68 7.50 -9.33
CA PHE A 87 9.62 6.80 -10.21
C PHE A 87 9.09 5.48 -10.76
N ASP A 88 8.50 4.67 -9.91
CA ASP A 88 7.92 3.36 -10.24
C ASP A 88 6.68 3.50 -11.14
N ALA A 89 5.81 4.45 -10.86
CA ALA A 89 4.69 4.79 -11.73
C ALA A 89 5.17 5.25 -13.11
N PHE A 90 6.22 6.08 -13.19
CA PHE A 90 6.81 6.46 -14.46
C PHE A 90 7.40 5.24 -15.19
N LEU A 91 8.18 4.41 -14.47
CA LEU A 91 8.76 3.19 -15.04
C LEU A 91 7.68 2.25 -15.57
N ALA A 92 6.63 2.00 -14.79
CA ALA A 92 5.49 1.16 -15.19
C ALA A 92 4.70 1.74 -16.38
N SER A 93 4.75 3.06 -16.58
CA SER A 93 4.09 3.75 -17.70
C SER A 93 4.78 3.57 -19.06
N LEU A 94 6.01 3.00 -19.07
CA LEU A 94 6.80 2.86 -20.28
C LEU A 94 6.23 1.79 -21.22
N PRO A 95 6.23 2.03 -22.55
CA PRO A 95 5.71 1.07 -23.52
C PRO A 95 6.35 -0.31 -23.43
N MET A 96 7.63 -0.39 -23.09
CA MET A 96 8.35 -1.65 -22.92
C MET A 96 7.78 -2.57 -21.82
N LEU A 97 7.01 -2.01 -20.89
CA LEU A 97 6.30 -2.71 -19.83
C LEU A 97 4.76 -2.72 -20.05
N ASN A 98 4.30 -2.61 -21.29
CA ASN A 98 2.89 -2.44 -21.63
C ASN A 98 2.24 -1.21 -20.96
N GLY A 99 3.03 -0.22 -20.57
CA GLY A 99 2.55 1.00 -19.94
C GLY A 99 1.73 1.88 -20.87
N GLU A 100 0.74 2.56 -20.31
CA GLU A 100 -0.22 3.38 -21.04
C GLU A 100 0.25 4.81 -21.34
N GLY A 101 1.47 5.16 -20.94
CA GLY A 101 2.01 6.50 -21.12
C GLY A 101 1.89 7.36 -19.87
N SER A 102 1.79 8.67 -20.06
CA SER A 102 1.75 9.64 -18.96
C SER A 102 0.45 9.54 -18.15
N HIS A 103 0.59 9.57 -16.84
CA HIS A 103 -0.49 9.66 -15.87
C HIS A 103 -0.22 10.85 -14.92
N PRO A 104 -0.42 12.08 -15.39
CA PRO A 104 -0.08 13.28 -14.64
C PRO A 104 -1.10 13.60 -13.56
N ILE A 105 -0.78 14.54 -12.67
CA ILE A 105 -1.64 14.96 -11.54
C ILE A 105 -2.99 15.49 -12.03
N GLY A 106 -3.03 16.16 -13.17
CA GLY A 106 -4.27 16.64 -13.80
C GLY A 106 -5.26 15.51 -14.11
N ASP A 107 -4.75 14.33 -14.46
CA ASP A 107 -5.56 13.16 -14.71
C ASP A 107 -6.14 12.58 -13.42
N ALA A 108 -5.40 12.60 -12.31
CA ALA A 108 -5.92 12.18 -11.01
C ALA A 108 -7.09 13.06 -10.56
N CYS A 109 -6.98 14.39 -10.76
CA CYS A 109 -8.08 15.31 -10.47
C CYS A 109 -9.35 15.00 -11.27
N ASP A 110 -9.19 14.78 -12.58
CA ASP A 110 -10.33 14.51 -13.46
C ASP A 110 -10.90 13.10 -13.24
N PHE A 111 -10.05 12.12 -12.93
CA PHE A 111 -10.50 10.77 -12.58
C PHE A 111 -11.32 10.77 -11.27
N ALA A 112 -10.81 11.42 -10.21
CA ALA A 112 -11.52 11.58 -8.94
C ALA A 112 -12.90 12.19 -9.13
N ARG A 113 -13.01 13.20 -10.00
CA ARG A 113 -14.24 13.95 -10.25
C ARG A 113 -15.20 13.22 -11.15
N PHE A 114 -14.73 12.66 -12.27
CA PHE A 114 -15.61 12.19 -13.35
C PHE A 114 -15.68 10.68 -13.50
N CYS A 115 -14.63 9.93 -13.16
CA CYS A 115 -14.65 8.47 -13.26
C CYS A 115 -15.12 7.84 -11.94
N SER A 116 -14.37 8.01 -10.86
CA SER A 116 -14.75 7.48 -9.55
C SER A 116 -15.74 8.35 -8.78
N ALA A 117 -15.82 9.64 -9.07
CA ALA A 117 -16.74 10.59 -8.45
C ALA A 117 -16.67 10.57 -6.90
N ILE A 118 -15.45 10.56 -6.35
CA ILE A 118 -15.17 10.60 -4.91
C ILE A 118 -15.21 12.02 -4.37
N ASP A 119 -15.49 12.15 -3.07
CA ASP A 119 -15.71 13.43 -2.41
C ASP A 119 -14.40 14.11 -2.03
N PHE A 120 -13.33 13.33 -1.80
CA PHE A 120 -11.99 13.86 -1.50
C PHE A 120 -10.90 12.85 -1.86
N TRP A 121 -9.67 13.35 -2.04
CA TRP A 121 -8.50 12.51 -2.31
C TRP A 121 -7.20 13.23 -1.95
N SER A 122 -6.08 12.52 -1.87
CA SER A 122 -4.74 13.13 -1.74
C SER A 122 -3.78 12.61 -2.78
N ILE A 123 -2.81 13.47 -3.14
CA ILE A 123 -1.65 13.07 -3.92
C ILE A 123 -0.54 12.61 -2.99
N ASN A 124 0.12 11.47 -3.31
CA ASN A 124 1.10 10.83 -2.44
C ASN A 124 2.33 10.32 -3.21
N ASP A 125 2.76 11.02 -4.27
CA ASP A 125 3.97 10.65 -5.00
C ASP A 125 5.16 10.48 -4.04
N HIS A 126 6.02 9.48 -4.29
CA HIS A 126 7.18 9.16 -3.45
C HIS A 126 8.10 10.36 -3.29
N ALA A 127 8.34 10.81 -2.06
CA ALA A 127 9.25 11.92 -1.76
C ALA A 127 10.68 11.66 -2.24
N GLU A 128 11.10 10.40 -2.27
CA GLU A 128 12.39 9.91 -2.77
C GLU A 128 12.63 10.28 -4.23
N ALA A 129 11.56 10.30 -5.03
CA ALA A 129 11.56 10.55 -6.45
C ALA A 129 11.10 11.97 -6.82
N SER A 130 10.79 12.81 -5.84
CA SER A 130 10.39 14.20 -6.07
C SER A 130 11.60 15.10 -6.38
N THR A 131 11.34 16.12 -7.20
CA THR A 131 12.28 17.20 -7.50
C THR A 131 11.64 18.56 -7.19
N PRO A 132 12.41 19.63 -7.01
CA PRO A 132 11.86 20.97 -6.76
C PRO A 132 10.86 21.44 -7.81
N LEU A 133 11.10 21.10 -9.08
CA LEU A 133 10.20 21.43 -10.18
C LEU A 133 8.87 20.67 -10.06
N ARG A 134 8.95 19.34 -9.88
CA ARG A 134 7.76 18.48 -9.76
C ARG A 134 6.95 18.80 -8.51
N TRP A 135 7.60 19.07 -7.39
CA TRP A 135 6.89 19.49 -6.18
C TRP A 135 6.12 20.81 -6.36
N LYS A 136 6.74 21.79 -7.03
CA LYS A 136 6.06 23.05 -7.37
C LYS A 136 4.85 22.82 -8.28
N GLU A 137 4.99 21.96 -9.29
CA GLU A 137 3.89 21.60 -10.19
C GLU A 137 2.79 20.83 -9.48
N THR A 138 3.15 19.96 -8.52
CA THR A 138 2.20 19.26 -7.65
C THR A 138 1.35 20.25 -6.84
N ILE A 139 1.99 21.20 -6.14
CA ILE A 139 1.31 22.25 -5.41
C ILE A 139 0.32 23.00 -6.31
N GLN A 140 0.79 23.48 -7.46
CA GLN A 140 -0.03 24.24 -8.40
C GLN A 140 -1.22 23.44 -8.93
N SER A 141 -1.02 22.17 -9.23
CA SER A 141 -2.09 21.29 -9.73
C SER A 141 -3.14 21.00 -8.66
N ILE A 142 -2.74 20.76 -7.41
CA ILE A 142 -3.67 20.55 -6.30
C ILE A 142 -4.45 21.84 -6.01
N GLN A 143 -3.80 23.00 -6.04
CA GLN A 143 -4.49 24.30 -5.90
C GLN A 143 -5.49 24.51 -7.05
N GLN A 144 -5.11 24.21 -8.30
CA GLN A 144 -5.99 24.32 -9.45
C GLN A 144 -7.17 23.34 -9.38
N CYS A 145 -6.93 22.08 -8.96
CA CYS A 145 -7.98 21.08 -8.80
C CYS A 145 -9.08 21.55 -7.83
N ASN A 146 -8.68 22.14 -6.72
CA ASN A 146 -9.63 22.71 -5.76
C ASN A 146 -10.33 23.99 -6.28
N ALA A 147 -9.61 24.81 -7.05
CA ALA A 147 -10.17 26.06 -7.59
C ALA A 147 -11.23 25.84 -8.69
N VAL A 148 -11.32 24.64 -9.28
CA VAL A 148 -12.41 24.29 -10.20
C VAL A 148 -13.75 24.23 -9.49
N SER A 149 -13.81 23.81 -8.23
CA SER A 149 -15.03 23.81 -7.42
C SER A 149 -15.50 25.25 -7.16
N SER A 150 -16.70 25.61 -7.59
CA SER A 150 -17.22 26.98 -7.47
C SER A 150 -17.75 27.32 -6.09
N GLU A 151 -17.93 26.33 -5.20
CA GLU A 151 -18.51 26.50 -3.86
C GLU A 151 -17.53 25.97 -2.79
N GLU A 152 -16.92 26.87 -2.03
CA GLU A 152 -15.96 26.53 -0.98
C GLU A 152 -16.59 25.65 0.13
N ASN A 153 -17.86 25.90 0.47
CA ASN A 153 -18.57 25.16 1.54
C ASN A 153 -19.20 23.84 1.07
N ASN A 154 -19.36 23.66 -0.24
CA ASN A 154 -19.96 22.44 -0.81
C ASN A 154 -19.26 22.03 -2.11
N PRO A 155 -17.93 21.77 -2.07
CA PRO A 155 -17.17 21.41 -3.25
C PRO A 155 -17.62 20.06 -3.81
N ASP A 156 -17.44 19.86 -5.10
CA ASP A 156 -17.70 18.57 -5.75
C ASP A 156 -16.65 17.52 -5.39
N THR A 157 -15.40 17.94 -5.19
CA THR A 157 -14.31 17.13 -4.62
C THR A 157 -13.29 18.02 -3.91
N VAL A 158 -12.57 17.46 -2.95
CA VAL A 158 -11.46 18.12 -2.22
C VAL A 158 -10.18 17.36 -2.46
N ALA A 159 -9.15 18.01 -3.02
CA ALA A 159 -7.83 17.42 -3.20
C ALA A 159 -6.86 17.90 -2.10
N PHE A 160 -6.26 16.99 -1.34
CA PHE A 160 -5.24 17.26 -0.34
C PHE A 160 -3.84 17.18 -0.96
N LEU A 161 -2.92 17.99 -0.46
CA LEU A 161 -1.50 17.93 -0.79
C LEU A 161 -0.81 16.93 0.13
N GLY A 162 0.09 16.11 -0.41
CA GLY A 162 0.86 15.17 0.37
C GLY A 162 2.01 14.56 -0.42
N TRP A 163 2.68 13.64 0.20
CA TRP A 163 3.68 12.74 -0.37
C TRP A 163 3.74 11.44 0.40
N GLU A 164 4.36 10.42 -0.17
CA GLU A 164 4.72 9.22 0.57
C GLU A 164 6.16 9.30 1.08
N TRP A 165 6.34 9.01 2.37
CA TRP A 165 7.61 8.74 3.02
C TRP A 165 7.88 7.24 2.98
N THR A 166 8.64 6.80 1.97
CA THR A 166 8.81 5.40 1.58
C THR A 166 9.99 4.77 2.29
N GLN A 167 9.83 4.42 3.56
CA GLN A 167 10.92 3.85 4.35
C GLN A 167 10.97 2.34 4.23
N VAL A 168 12.10 1.82 3.76
CA VAL A 168 12.40 0.39 3.67
C VAL A 168 13.72 0.08 4.37
N GLY A 169 13.66 -0.76 5.39
CA GLY A 169 14.82 -1.34 6.04
C GLY A 169 15.07 -2.76 5.58
N ARG A 170 16.31 -3.25 5.70
CA ARG A 170 16.70 -4.63 5.32
C ARG A 170 16.39 -5.66 6.39
N THR A 171 16.32 -5.21 7.62
CA THR A 171 16.10 -6.04 8.80
C THR A 171 14.90 -5.53 9.56
N PRO A 172 14.25 -6.36 10.39
CA PRO A 172 13.17 -5.92 11.27
C PRO A 172 13.53 -4.68 12.09
N ASP A 173 14.77 -4.56 12.55
CA ASP A 173 15.21 -3.44 13.40
C ASP A 173 15.31 -2.11 12.65
N THR A 174 15.59 -2.14 11.36
CA THR A 174 15.80 -0.94 10.53
C THR A 174 14.60 -0.59 9.66
N HIS A 175 13.58 -1.45 9.60
CA HIS A 175 12.38 -1.24 8.78
C HIS A 175 11.28 -0.56 9.59
N TYR A 176 10.83 0.63 9.18
CA TYR A 176 9.73 1.38 9.80
C TYR A 176 8.47 1.42 8.93
N GLY A 177 8.56 0.94 7.69
CA GLY A 177 7.45 0.90 6.74
C GLY A 177 7.10 2.28 6.16
N HIS A 178 6.25 2.25 5.16
CA HIS A 178 5.79 3.42 4.42
C HIS A 178 4.77 4.24 5.20
N LYS A 179 4.71 5.54 4.94
CA LYS A 179 3.73 6.46 5.56
C LYS A 179 3.35 7.56 4.58
N ASN A 180 2.06 7.74 4.37
CA ASN A 180 1.55 8.91 3.69
C ASN A 180 1.58 10.13 4.62
N VAL A 181 2.13 11.24 4.15
CA VAL A 181 2.13 12.54 4.82
C VAL A 181 1.22 13.46 4.05
N ILE A 182 0.10 13.87 4.64
CA ILE A 182 -0.87 14.76 4.01
C ILE A 182 -1.02 16.05 4.81
N PHE A 183 -1.39 17.14 4.13
CA PHE A 183 -1.53 18.47 4.72
C PHE A 183 -2.97 18.97 4.63
N ARG A 184 -3.45 19.58 5.72
CA ARG A 184 -4.78 20.17 5.75
C ARG A 184 -4.91 21.32 4.77
N ASP A 185 -3.97 22.25 4.83
CA ASP A 185 -3.98 23.48 4.04
C ASP A 185 -3.27 23.30 2.68
N ILE A 186 -3.56 24.20 1.74
CA ILE A 186 -2.94 24.21 0.39
C ILE A 186 -2.43 25.60 0.01
N THR A 187 -2.46 26.58 0.90
CA THR A 187 -1.91 27.92 0.65
C THR A 187 -0.40 27.93 0.87
N ASP A 188 0.32 28.70 0.07
CA ASP A 188 1.79 28.67 0.02
C ASP A 188 2.47 28.97 1.36
N ASP A 189 1.81 29.70 2.26
CA ASP A 189 2.30 30.01 3.60
C ASP A 189 2.07 28.91 4.64
N LYS A 190 1.32 27.86 4.27
CA LYS A 190 0.93 26.76 5.19
C LYS A 190 1.29 25.37 4.68
N ILE A 191 2.14 25.30 3.69
CA ILE A 191 2.64 24.04 3.11
C ILE A 191 4.16 24.02 3.07
N PRO A 192 4.81 22.84 3.14
CA PRO A 192 6.26 22.75 3.10
C PRO A 192 6.80 23.11 1.71
N ALA A 193 7.96 23.76 1.69
CA ALA A 193 8.64 24.12 0.43
C ALA A 193 9.17 22.92 -0.36
N ARG A 194 9.24 21.75 0.27
CA ARG A 194 9.72 20.48 -0.30
C ARG A 194 9.22 19.29 0.51
N PRO A 195 9.07 18.10 -0.11
CA PRO A 195 8.78 16.86 0.62
C PRO A 195 10.02 16.36 1.38
N ILE A 196 9.78 15.49 2.38
CA ILE A 196 10.81 14.85 3.18
C ILE A 196 10.85 13.37 2.80
N HIS A 197 11.97 12.89 2.28
CA HIS A 197 12.15 11.49 1.91
C HIS A 197 12.79 10.65 3.03
N SER A 198 12.64 9.32 2.95
CA SER A 198 13.15 8.40 3.99
C SER A 198 14.66 8.11 3.92
N GLY A 199 15.30 8.39 2.80
CA GLY A 199 16.69 7.94 2.57
C GLY A 199 16.78 6.43 2.31
N GLY A 200 17.93 5.84 2.57
CA GLY A 200 18.12 4.38 2.60
C GLY A 200 17.89 3.66 1.29
N LEU A 201 17.32 2.44 1.37
CA LEU A 201 17.08 1.57 0.22
C LEU A 201 16.06 2.15 -0.76
N ALA A 202 14.96 2.72 -0.25
CA ALA A 202 13.92 3.30 -1.09
C ALA A 202 14.46 4.44 -1.94
N LEU A 203 15.23 5.36 -1.34
CA LEU A 203 15.89 6.44 -2.07
C LEU A 203 16.79 5.89 -3.19
N THR A 204 17.54 4.83 -2.88
CA THR A 204 18.43 4.18 -3.84
C THR A 204 17.63 3.55 -5.00
N ALA A 205 16.54 2.85 -4.68
CA ALA A 205 15.69 2.20 -5.68
C ALA A 205 14.88 3.19 -6.53
N LEU A 206 14.36 4.26 -5.93
CA LEU A 206 13.43 5.21 -6.55
C LEU A 206 14.11 6.46 -7.13
N ARG A 207 15.45 6.57 -7.09
CA ARG A 207 16.22 7.67 -7.70
C ARG A 207 16.69 7.41 -9.10
N GLY A 208 16.40 6.27 -9.61
CA GLY A 208 16.67 5.94 -10.96
C GLY A 208 17.95 5.17 -11.24
N LEU A 209 18.04 4.80 -12.48
CA LEU A 209 19.06 3.92 -13.04
C LEU A 209 20.34 4.74 -13.38
N PRO A 210 21.52 4.10 -13.38
CA PRO A 210 22.72 4.71 -13.92
C PRO A 210 22.53 5.21 -15.38
N ARG A 211 23.27 6.24 -15.78
CA ARG A 211 23.21 6.80 -17.16
C ARG A 211 23.38 5.75 -18.25
N THR A 212 24.20 4.73 -18.01
CA THR A 212 24.40 3.61 -18.94
C THR A 212 23.13 2.79 -19.12
N ASN A 213 22.36 2.58 -18.03
CA ASN A 213 21.11 1.85 -18.12
C ASN A 213 20.03 2.61 -18.90
N ALA A 214 19.98 3.94 -18.81
CA ALA A 214 19.09 4.77 -19.64
C ALA A 214 19.33 4.54 -21.13
N VAL A 215 20.60 4.43 -21.55
CA VAL A 215 20.97 4.08 -22.95
C VAL A 215 20.52 2.66 -23.30
N GLN A 216 20.71 1.71 -22.41
CA GLN A 216 20.28 0.32 -22.62
C GLN A 216 18.77 0.22 -22.75
N LEU A 217 18.03 0.88 -21.87
CA LEU A 217 16.56 0.91 -21.92
C LEU A 217 16.07 1.50 -23.26
N PHE A 218 16.61 2.63 -23.70
CA PHE A 218 16.29 3.19 -25.00
C PHE A 218 16.65 2.28 -26.17
N ALA A 219 17.75 1.53 -26.08
CA ALA A 219 18.13 0.56 -27.10
C ALA A 219 17.19 -0.66 -27.17
N LEU A 220 16.50 -0.98 -26.06
CA LEU A 220 15.49 -2.04 -26.02
C LEU A 220 14.18 -1.60 -26.68
N ASP A 221 13.78 -0.36 -26.42
CA ASP A 221 12.57 0.25 -27.00
C ASP A 221 12.86 1.72 -27.36
N PRO A 222 13.24 2.04 -28.65
CA PRO A 222 13.56 3.39 -29.08
C PRO A 222 12.27 4.23 -29.24
N ASN A 223 11.69 4.62 -28.12
CA ASN A 223 10.47 5.40 -28.00
C ASN A 223 10.76 6.75 -27.31
N GLN A 224 10.00 7.80 -27.64
CA GLN A 224 10.14 9.14 -27.02
C GLN A 224 9.97 9.05 -25.50
N ARG A 225 9.03 8.26 -25.02
CA ARG A 225 8.78 8.08 -23.58
C ARG A 225 10.02 7.60 -22.82
N MET A 226 10.87 6.78 -23.46
CA MET A 226 12.16 6.34 -22.89
C MET A 226 13.17 7.51 -22.77
N LEU A 227 13.13 8.45 -23.70
CA LEU A 227 13.96 9.66 -23.63
C LEU A 227 13.46 10.61 -22.55
N ASP A 228 12.15 10.74 -22.40
CA ASP A 228 11.52 11.53 -21.33
C ASP A 228 11.85 10.96 -19.96
N PHE A 229 11.85 9.63 -19.83
CA PHE A 229 12.32 8.92 -18.62
C PHE A 229 13.81 9.21 -18.34
N ALA A 230 14.66 9.20 -19.35
CA ALA A 230 16.08 9.57 -19.19
C ALA A 230 16.25 11.02 -18.73
N THR A 231 15.40 11.93 -19.18
CA THR A 231 15.35 13.33 -18.70
C THR A 231 14.96 13.40 -17.23
N TYR A 232 13.93 12.67 -16.83
CA TYR A 232 13.51 12.55 -15.42
C TYR A 232 14.63 12.00 -14.52
N LEU A 233 15.32 10.93 -14.96
CA LEU A 233 16.45 10.38 -14.22
C LEU A 233 17.60 11.40 -14.03
N GLU A 234 17.86 12.22 -15.04
CA GLU A 234 18.88 13.26 -14.93
C GLU A 234 18.45 14.40 -14.01
N GLU A 235 17.17 14.78 -14.02
CA GLU A 235 16.57 15.75 -13.09
C GLU A 235 16.74 15.27 -11.64
N LEU A 236 16.42 14.00 -11.34
CA LEU A 236 16.65 13.38 -10.03
C LEU A 236 18.12 13.45 -9.59
N ARG A 237 19.06 13.18 -10.50
CA ARG A 237 20.51 13.23 -10.21
C ARG A 237 21.04 14.63 -9.92
N GLN A 238 20.45 15.63 -10.53
CA GLN A 238 20.87 17.04 -10.37
C GLN A 238 20.36 17.65 -9.07
N THR A 239 19.35 17.05 -8.43
CA THR A 239 18.81 17.53 -7.16
C THR A 239 19.71 17.10 -6.00
N ASN A 240 20.33 18.06 -5.33
CA ASN A 240 21.25 17.81 -4.21
C ASN A 240 20.52 17.56 -2.90
N GLU A 241 21.18 16.86 -1.96
CA GLU A 241 20.73 16.75 -0.58
C GLU A 241 20.80 18.10 0.13
N CYS A 242 19.85 18.33 1.05
CA CYS A 242 19.89 19.47 1.95
C CYS A 242 21.01 19.32 2.98
N GLU A 243 21.50 20.45 3.49
CA GLU A 243 22.48 20.46 4.57
C GLU A 243 21.85 19.91 5.86
N LYS A 244 22.48 18.88 6.44
CA LYS A 244 21.99 18.25 7.66
C LYS A 244 22.15 19.19 8.87
N GLY A 245 21.22 19.11 9.82
CA GLY A 245 21.30 19.83 11.09
C GLY A 245 20.83 21.30 11.07
N LYS A 246 20.29 21.76 9.95
CA LYS A 246 19.60 23.07 9.86
C LYS A 246 18.10 22.93 10.05
N SER A 247 17.46 24.01 10.53
CA SER A 247 16.00 24.12 10.50
C SER A 247 15.48 23.98 9.07
N VAL A 248 14.36 23.28 8.92
CA VAL A 248 13.70 23.07 7.61
C VAL A 248 13.36 24.40 6.90
N ARG A 249 13.11 25.45 7.70
CA ARG A 249 12.76 26.79 7.21
C ARG A 249 13.96 27.59 6.69
N ASP A 250 15.19 27.24 7.13
CA ASP A 250 16.44 27.88 6.73
C ASP A 250 17.11 27.22 5.52
N LEU A 251 16.57 26.06 5.09
CA LEU A 251 17.07 25.33 3.95
C LEU A 251 16.53 25.89 2.62
N PRO A 252 17.32 25.87 1.53
CA PRO A 252 16.83 26.29 0.22
C PRO A 252 15.74 25.34 -0.29
N GLY A 253 14.73 25.87 -1.00
CA GLY A 253 13.66 25.06 -1.59
C GLY A 253 14.12 24.07 -2.66
N GLU A 254 15.34 24.24 -3.18
CA GLU A 254 15.88 23.47 -4.31
C GLU A 254 16.66 22.21 -3.88
N CYS A 255 16.78 21.93 -2.59
CA CYS A 255 17.42 20.71 -2.10
C CYS A 255 16.39 19.64 -1.71
N ARG A 256 16.83 18.37 -1.60
CA ARG A 256 16.05 17.27 -1.07
C ARG A 256 16.29 17.08 0.42
N GLU A 257 15.22 16.95 1.17
CA GLU A 257 15.28 16.81 2.62
C GLU A 257 15.00 15.37 3.04
N SER A 258 15.87 14.82 3.93
CA SER A 258 15.77 13.44 4.40
C SER A 258 15.39 13.34 5.87
N ALA A 259 14.64 12.31 6.24
CA ALA A 259 14.43 11.81 7.59
C ALA A 259 14.46 10.28 7.55
N GLU A 260 15.44 9.65 8.18
CA GLU A 260 15.68 8.21 8.07
C GLU A 260 14.85 7.39 9.07
N THR A 261 14.30 8.05 10.08
CA THR A 261 13.46 7.46 11.14
C THR A 261 12.17 8.24 11.33
N PRO A 262 11.10 7.63 11.90
CA PRO A 262 9.89 8.35 12.26
C PRO A 262 10.13 9.53 13.21
N THR A 263 11.05 9.38 14.17
CA THR A 263 11.44 10.47 15.10
C THR A 263 11.98 11.69 14.36
N GLU A 264 12.84 11.49 13.35
CA GLU A 264 13.36 12.58 12.53
C GLU A 264 12.25 13.20 11.66
N LEU A 265 11.39 12.37 11.08
CA LEU A 265 10.26 12.85 10.27
C LEU A 265 9.37 13.77 11.11
N PHE A 266 8.93 13.32 12.29
CA PHE A 266 8.07 14.14 13.17
C PHE A 266 8.77 15.41 13.63
N SER A 267 10.06 15.34 13.99
CA SER A 267 10.83 16.52 14.37
C SER A 267 10.87 17.59 13.26
N LYS A 268 10.96 17.17 12.01
CA LYS A 268 10.95 18.07 10.84
C LYS A 268 9.56 18.62 10.54
N LEU A 269 8.52 17.80 10.70
CA LEU A 269 7.14 18.26 10.57
C LEU A 269 6.79 19.26 11.69
N ASP A 270 7.32 19.09 12.92
CA ASP A 270 7.22 20.06 14.00
C ASP A 270 7.92 21.39 13.64
N ASP A 271 9.09 21.33 13.05
CA ASP A 271 9.86 22.50 12.63
C ASP A 271 9.15 23.25 11.49
N TRP A 272 8.46 22.55 10.57
CA TRP A 272 7.54 23.15 9.61
C TRP A 272 6.33 23.77 10.31
N GLY A 273 5.76 23.13 11.33
CA GLY A 273 4.64 23.64 12.14
C GLY A 273 3.31 23.74 11.38
N PHE A 274 3.13 22.96 10.29
CA PHE A 274 1.90 22.91 9.52
C PHE A 274 1.02 21.74 9.99
N ALA A 275 -0.30 21.90 9.88
CA ALA A 275 -1.25 20.81 10.18
C ALA A 275 -1.05 19.68 9.18
N SER A 276 -0.61 18.54 9.67
CA SER A 276 -0.28 17.36 8.87
C SER A 276 -0.72 16.08 9.55
N MET A 277 -1.05 15.07 8.75
CA MET A 277 -1.38 13.72 9.19
C MET A 277 -0.37 12.75 8.57
N VAL A 278 0.01 11.71 9.32
CA VAL A 278 0.98 10.70 8.90
C VAL A 278 0.35 9.33 9.04
N ILE A 279 0.08 8.66 7.92
CA ILE A 279 -0.74 7.45 7.85
C ILE A 279 0.14 6.26 7.46
N PRO A 280 0.43 5.31 8.38
CA PRO A 280 1.08 4.05 8.03
C PRO A 280 0.23 3.23 7.08
N HIS A 281 0.88 2.58 6.10
CA HIS A 281 0.22 1.72 5.12
C HIS A 281 1.10 0.55 4.69
N GLY A 282 0.52 -0.43 3.97
CA GLY A 282 1.23 -1.59 3.46
C GLY A 282 1.95 -2.41 4.54
N THR A 283 1.52 -2.30 5.80
CA THR A 283 2.25 -2.76 6.98
C THR A 283 2.45 -4.28 7.03
N THR A 284 1.61 -5.04 6.35
CA THR A 284 1.72 -6.51 6.22
C THR A 284 2.34 -6.95 4.88
N TRP A 285 2.62 -6.04 3.97
CA TRP A 285 3.06 -6.38 2.62
C TRP A 285 4.50 -6.86 2.59
N GLY A 286 4.68 -8.16 2.35
CA GLY A 286 5.98 -8.83 2.37
C GLY A 286 6.83 -8.63 1.12
N PHE A 287 6.41 -7.80 0.18
CA PHE A 287 7.19 -7.42 -0.99
C PHE A 287 8.45 -6.63 -0.61
N TYR A 288 8.34 -5.72 0.35
CA TYR A 288 9.46 -4.95 0.87
C TYR A 288 9.67 -5.08 2.38
N THR A 289 8.69 -5.64 3.12
CA THR A 289 8.79 -5.81 4.56
C THR A 289 9.59 -7.06 4.92
N PRO A 290 10.73 -6.94 5.63
CA PRO A 290 11.53 -8.10 6.03
C PRO A 290 10.74 -9.13 6.83
N PRO A 291 10.98 -10.44 6.64
CA PRO A 291 10.42 -11.47 7.51
C PRO A 291 10.74 -11.21 8.98
N GLY A 292 9.77 -11.43 9.88
CA GLY A 292 9.92 -11.17 11.31
C GLY A 292 9.74 -9.72 11.73
N SER A 293 9.41 -8.81 10.83
CA SER A 293 9.08 -7.42 11.18
C SER A 293 7.82 -7.33 12.01
N THR A 294 7.87 -6.49 13.06
CA THR A 294 6.72 -6.13 13.90
C THR A 294 6.65 -4.61 14.08
N PHE A 295 5.50 -4.13 14.54
CA PHE A 295 5.27 -2.69 14.72
C PHE A 295 5.68 -2.17 16.10
N GLU A 296 6.04 -3.05 17.04
CA GLU A 296 6.31 -2.77 18.46
C GLU A 296 7.30 -1.62 18.69
N LYS A 297 8.43 -1.63 17.97
CA LYS A 297 9.47 -0.62 18.14
C LYS A 297 8.99 0.81 17.88
N GLN A 298 7.93 0.98 17.06
CA GLN A 298 7.39 2.30 16.79
C GLN A 298 6.62 2.91 17.98
N LEU A 299 6.34 2.13 19.04
CA LEU A 299 5.87 2.67 20.33
C LEU A 299 7.00 3.21 21.21
N SER A 300 8.27 2.94 20.89
CA SER A 300 9.40 3.36 21.71
C SER A 300 9.79 4.82 21.41
N GLY A 301 10.18 5.55 22.44
CA GLY A 301 10.68 6.92 22.32
C GLY A 301 9.65 7.86 21.64
N LYS A 302 10.09 8.54 20.57
CA LYS A 302 9.27 9.49 19.77
C LYS A 302 8.96 8.95 18.37
N MET A 303 8.90 7.64 18.18
CA MET A 303 8.63 7.05 16.86
C MET A 303 7.13 7.00 16.51
N HIS A 304 6.26 7.31 17.47
CA HIS A 304 4.83 7.48 17.28
C HIS A 304 4.40 8.86 17.77
N ASP A 305 3.72 9.60 16.92
CA ASP A 305 3.09 10.90 17.23
C ASP A 305 1.58 10.73 17.21
N GLU A 306 0.96 10.66 18.38
CA GLU A 306 -0.48 10.41 18.55
C GLU A 306 -1.37 11.50 17.90
N ASN A 307 -0.85 12.73 17.75
CA ASN A 307 -1.59 13.84 17.14
C ASN A 307 -1.58 13.78 15.60
N ARG A 308 -0.52 13.21 15.01
CA ARG A 308 -0.39 13.09 13.55
C ARG A 308 -0.77 11.71 13.02
N GLN A 309 -0.52 10.68 13.82
CA GLN A 309 -0.83 9.29 13.44
C GLN A 309 -2.17 8.85 14.02
N THR A 310 -3.24 9.52 13.59
CA THR A 310 -4.61 9.20 14.03
C THR A 310 -5.21 8.03 13.25
N LEU A 311 -4.72 7.76 12.05
CA LEU A 311 -5.24 6.74 11.14
C LEU A 311 -4.18 5.71 10.75
N ILE A 312 -4.63 4.51 10.39
CA ILE A 312 -3.86 3.46 9.72
C ILE A 312 -4.66 2.92 8.54
N GLU A 313 -3.96 2.66 7.42
CA GLU A 313 -4.56 2.01 6.25
C GLU A 313 -4.62 0.50 6.47
N VAL A 314 -5.84 -0.06 6.49
CA VAL A 314 -6.07 -1.49 6.71
C VAL A 314 -6.29 -2.27 5.41
N PHE A 315 -6.54 -1.60 4.29
CA PHE A 315 -6.73 -2.22 2.98
C PHE A 315 -6.38 -1.25 1.85
N SER A 316 -5.67 -1.76 0.84
CA SER A 316 -5.36 -1.01 -0.38
C SER A 316 -5.25 -1.94 -1.60
N GLY A 317 -4.80 -1.40 -2.74
CA GLY A 317 -4.45 -2.19 -3.92
C GLY A 317 -3.42 -3.29 -3.66
N HIS A 318 -2.69 -3.22 -2.57
CA HIS A 318 -1.70 -4.22 -2.14
C HIS A 318 -2.22 -5.26 -1.15
N GLY A 319 -3.53 -5.31 -0.92
CA GLY A 319 -4.19 -6.31 -0.09
C GLY A 319 -4.52 -5.85 1.32
N ASN A 320 -5.00 -6.79 2.13
CA ASN A 320 -5.51 -6.55 3.48
C ASN A 320 -4.39 -6.56 4.53
N SER A 321 -4.35 -5.51 5.36
CA SER A 321 -3.47 -5.36 6.52
C SER A 321 -4.25 -5.31 7.85
N GLU A 322 -5.55 -5.64 7.85
CA GLU A 322 -6.37 -5.60 9.06
C GLU A 322 -6.16 -6.81 9.96
N GLU A 323 -6.28 -8.02 9.39
CA GLU A 323 -6.36 -9.29 10.13
C GLU A 323 -5.02 -9.77 10.69
N TYR A 324 -5.02 -10.37 11.85
CA TYR A 324 -3.89 -11.14 12.40
C TYR A 324 -4.14 -12.63 12.29
N ARG A 325 -3.12 -13.38 11.86
CA ARG A 325 -3.13 -14.84 11.87
C ARG A 325 -1.83 -15.36 12.48
N ASP A 326 -1.96 -16.42 13.27
CA ASP A 326 -0.82 -17.00 13.99
C ASP A 326 0.04 -17.87 13.08
N PHE A 327 0.95 -17.26 12.37
CA PHE A 327 2.03 -17.93 11.64
C PHE A 327 3.26 -17.03 11.55
N ARG A 328 4.40 -17.62 11.19
CA ARG A 328 5.64 -16.88 10.94
C ARG A 328 6.22 -17.29 9.59
N ALA A 329 6.66 -16.34 8.79
CA ALA A 329 7.44 -16.59 7.58
C ALA A 329 8.90 -16.97 7.94
N ALA A 330 9.40 -16.42 9.04
CA ALA A 330 10.65 -16.76 9.67
C ALA A 330 10.54 -16.54 11.18
N GLU A 331 11.25 -17.36 11.95
CA GLU A 331 11.36 -17.26 13.41
C GLU A 331 12.73 -16.71 13.79
N ILE A 332 12.84 -16.16 14.98
CA ILE A 332 14.13 -15.76 15.55
C ILE A 332 14.53 -16.83 16.57
N ASN A 333 15.64 -17.51 16.32
CA ASN A 333 16.15 -18.55 17.22
C ASN A 333 16.78 -17.95 18.50
N GLU A 334 17.17 -18.81 19.44
CA GLU A 334 17.79 -18.40 20.70
C GLU A 334 19.05 -17.55 20.55
N SER A 335 19.71 -17.63 19.40
CA SER A 335 20.91 -16.84 19.07
C SER A 335 20.58 -15.50 18.40
N GLY A 336 19.29 -15.15 18.26
CA GLY A 336 18.85 -13.92 17.61
C GLY A 336 18.93 -13.96 16.07
N GLN A 337 19.11 -15.14 15.46
CA GLN A 337 19.20 -15.29 14.01
C GLN A 337 17.86 -15.73 13.41
N PRO A 338 17.47 -15.19 12.25
CA PRO A 338 16.26 -15.66 11.57
C PRO A 338 16.47 -17.06 11.00
N VAL A 339 15.49 -17.90 11.20
CA VAL A 339 15.40 -19.28 10.69
C VAL A 339 14.05 -19.52 10.01
N CYS A 340 14.00 -20.47 9.09
CA CYS A 340 12.76 -20.79 8.39
C CYS A 340 11.74 -21.45 9.34
N SER A 341 10.52 -20.94 9.32
CA SER A 341 9.40 -21.51 10.10
C SER A 341 8.88 -22.79 9.47
N GLU A 342 8.29 -23.66 10.29
CA GLU A 342 7.59 -24.85 9.83
C GLU A 342 6.22 -24.48 9.21
N PRO A 343 5.72 -25.24 8.24
CA PRO A 343 4.41 -25.06 7.65
C PRO A 343 3.29 -25.25 8.69
N THR A 344 2.20 -24.50 8.51
CA THR A 344 0.95 -24.67 9.26
C THR A 344 -0.19 -25.01 8.30
N ASN A 345 -1.38 -25.32 8.84
CA ASN A 345 -2.56 -25.60 8.01
C ASN A 345 -3.01 -24.39 7.18
N ILE A 346 -2.66 -23.16 7.61
CA ILE A 346 -3.10 -21.92 6.99
C ILE A 346 -1.98 -21.19 6.25
N TYR A 347 -0.73 -21.66 6.35
CA TYR A 347 0.41 -20.97 5.77
C TYR A 347 1.57 -21.91 5.43
N LEU A 348 2.04 -21.86 4.19
CA LEU A 348 3.27 -22.50 3.75
C LEU A 348 4.36 -21.42 3.62
N PRO A 349 5.39 -21.40 4.49
CA PRO A 349 6.49 -20.44 4.36
C PRO A 349 7.23 -20.61 3.04
N SER A 350 7.53 -19.50 2.35
CA SER A 350 8.28 -19.56 1.08
C SER A 350 9.68 -20.13 1.26
N CYS A 351 10.34 -19.90 2.42
CA CYS A 351 11.62 -20.54 2.72
C CYS A 351 11.50 -22.08 2.83
N TYR A 352 10.40 -22.58 3.39
CA TYR A 352 10.18 -24.04 3.46
C TYR A 352 10.01 -24.62 2.07
N ARG A 353 9.21 -23.94 1.22
CA ARG A 353 9.01 -24.34 -0.17
C ARG A 353 10.30 -24.31 -1.00
N ALA A 354 11.18 -23.32 -0.76
CA ALA A 354 12.51 -23.26 -1.36
C ALA A 354 13.30 -24.56 -1.12
N GLY A 355 13.29 -25.06 0.12
CA GLY A 355 13.89 -26.34 0.46
C GLY A 355 13.27 -27.52 -0.29
N GLU A 356 11.94 -27.56 -0.43
CA GLU A 356 11.25 -28.65 -1.15
C GLU A 356 11.55 -28.63 -2.65
N ILE A 357 11.66 -27.46 -3.28
CA ILE A 357 12.07 -27.33 -4.68
C ILE A 357 13.48 -27.92 -4.87
N ILE A 358 14.43 -27.55 -4.03
CA ILE A 358 15.81 -28.07 -4.12
C ILE A 358 15.86 -29.57 -3.81
N ARG A 359 15.11 -30.05 -2.82
CA ARG A 359 15.01 -31.46 -2.48
C ARG A 359 14.50 -32.28 -3.66
N GLN A 360 13.43 -31.85 -4.30
CA GLN A 360 12.87 -32.52 -5.47
C GLN A 360 13.89 -32.59 -6.61
N ARG A 361 14.51 -31.48 -7.01
CA ARG A 361 15.52 -31.40 -8.06
C ARG A 361 16.75 -32.27 -7.76
N CYS A 362 17.13 -32.36 -6.46
CA CYS A 362 18.22 -33.20 -6.00
C CYS A 362 17.92 -34.70 -6.16
N LEU A 363 16.72 -35.13 -5.80
CA LEU A 363 16.28 -36.53 -5.98
C LEU A 363 16.15 -36.90 -7.45
N GLU A 364 15.66 -36.02 -8.28
CA GLU A 364 15.60 -36.20 -9.75
C GLU A 364 16.97 -36.30 -10.39
N SER A 365 18.02 -35.84 -9.70
CA SER A 365 19.43 -35.96 -10.13
C SER A 365 20.13 -37.19 -9.54
N ASP A 366 19.41 -38.22 -9.11
CA ASP A 366 19.88 -39.49 -8.55
C ASP A 366 20.82 -39.38 -7.34
N ASN A 367 20.69 -38.31 -6.52
CA ASN A 367 21.40 -38.19 -5.25
C ASN A 367 20.68 -38.94 -4.11
N SER A 368 21.40 -39.23 -3.00
CA SER A 368 20.79 -39.87 -1.83
C SER A 368 19.77 -38.95 -1.12
N THR A 369 18.80 -39.55 -0.46
CA THR A 369 17.81 -38.81 0.33
C THR A 369 18.47 -37.94 1.40
N GLU A 370 19.50 -38.46 2.08
CA GLU A 370 20.24 -37.74 3.12
C GLU A 370 20.94 -36.49 2.58
N GLU A 371 21.56 -36.62 1.40
CA GLU A 371 22.19 -35.46 0.72
C GLU A 371 21.13 -34.41 0.34
N CYS A 372 19.99 -34.86 -0.20
CA CYS A 372 18.92 -33.96 -0.62
C CYS A 372 18.24 -33.27 0.55
N ASP A 373 18.12 -33.93 1.70
CA ASP A 373 17.62 -33.29 2.94
C ASP A 373 18.58 -32.22 3.47
N VAL A 374 19.90 -32.44 3.38
CA VAL A 374 20.91 -31.42 3.74
C VAL A 374 20.82 -30.22 2.80
N ARG A 375 20.72 -30.43 1.48
CA ARG A 375 20.56 -29.34 0.51
C ARG A 375 19.27 -28.55 0.73
N ALA A 376 18.18 -29.22 1.06
CA ALA A 376 16.91 -28.60 1.38
C ALA A 376 17.02 -27.69 2.62
N ALA A 377 17.67 -28.17 3.67
CA ALA A 377 17.91 -27.38 4.87
C ALA A 377 18.78 -26.13 4.59
N THR A 378 19.80 -26.28 3.75
CA THR A 378 20.63 -25.16 3.29
C THR A 378 19.81 -24.14 2.50
N ALA A 379 18.97 -24.59 1.56
CA ALA A 379 18.14 -23.71 0.74
C ALA A 379 17.11 -22.93 1.56
N ARG A 380 16.53 -23.55 2.59
CA ARG A 380 15.64 -22.86 3.55
C ARG A 380 16.35 -21.70 4.24
N GLN A 381 17.59 -21.92 4.69
CA GLN A 381 18.36 -20.88 5.36
C GLN A 381 18.85 -19.79 4.39
N ASP A 382 19.30 -20.16 3.18
CA ASP A 382 19.71 -19.21 2.14
C ASP A 382 18.55 -18.28 1.76
N TYR A 383 17.32 -18.84 1.61
CA TYR A 383 16.11 -18.04 1.39
C TYR A 383 15.89 -17.00 2.49
N VAL A 384 15.93 -17.42 3.76
CA VAL A 384 15.73 -16.52 4.91
C VAL A 384 16.80 -15.45 4.97
N ASN A 385 18.06 -15.80 4.76
CA ASN A 385 19.18 -14.86 4.77
C ASN A 385 19.08 -13.79 3.65
N ALA A 386 18.52 -14.15 2.51
CA ALA A 386 18.27 -13.24 1.40
C ALA A 386 17.04 -12.31 1.64
N GLY A 387 16.24 -12.53 2.69
CA GLY A 387 15.11 -11.69 3.06
C GLY A 387 14.07 -11.56 1.93
N VAL A 388 13.79 -10.34 1.48
CA VAL A 388 12.80 -10.08 0.40
C VAL A 388 13.28 -10.58 -0.98
N ALA A 389 14.57 -10.86 -1.13
CA ALA A 389 15.16 -11.45 -2.34
C ALA A 389 15.29 -12.99 -2.27
N GLY A 390 14.61 -13.63 -1.34
CA GLY A 390 14.75 -15.08 -1.05
C GLY A 390 14.54 -15.99 -2.26
N HIS A 391 13.61 -15.64 -3.17
CA HIS A 391 13.36 -16.41 -4.38
C HIS A 391 14.60 -16.53 -5.27
N LEU A 392 15.49 -15.51 -5.29
CA LEU A 392 16.74 -15.52 -6.04
C LEU A 392 17.76 -16.55 -5.52
N ALA A 393 17.59 -17.07 -4.30
CA ALA A 393 18.42 -18.16 -3.80
C ALA A 393 18.16 -19.49 -4.54
N ILE A 394 17.05 -19.63 -5.27
CA ILE A 394 16.64 -20.84 -5.98
C ILE A 394 16.82 -20.61 -7.48
N ARG A 395 18.01 -20.93 -7.97
CA ARG A 395 18.37 -20.70 -9.37
C ARG A 395 17.44 -21.42 -10.34
N GLY A 396 17.05 -20.74 -11.44
CA GLY A 396 16.18 -21.30 -12.48
C GLY A 396 14.79 -21.66 -11.96
N GLU A 397 14.31 -20.92 -10.93
CA GLU A 397 12.97 -21.10 -10.41
C GLU A 397 11.89 -20.64 -11.41
N THR A 398 10.72 -21.20 -11.29
CA THR A 398 9.54 -20.73 -12.02
C THR A 398 8.44 -20.35 -11.02
N PRO A 399 7.63 -19.32 -11.30
CA PRO A 399 6.58 -18.89 -10.37
C PRO A 399 5.63 -20.00 -9.92
N SER A 400 5.36 -20.99 -10.79
CA SER A 400 4.49 -22.12 -10.49
C SER A 400 5.10 -23.15 -9.53
N GLU A 401 6.44 -23.27 -9.43
CA GLU A 401 7.09 -24.20 -8.48
C GLU A 401 6.85 -23.79 -7.02
N TRP A 402 6.58 -22.50 -6.77
CA TRP A 402 6.34 -21.99 -5.42
C TRP A 402 4.98 -22.36 -4.86
N LEU A 403 4.05 -22.82 -5.69
CA LEU A 403 2.67 -23.13 -5.29
C LEU A 403 2.05 -21.94 -4.52
N ASP A 404 1.29 -22.22 -3.46
CA ASP A 404 0.65 -21.21 -2.61
C ASP A 404 1.55 -20.71 -1.47
N SER A 405 2.87 -20.91 -1.53
CA SER A 405 3.76 -20.43 -0.48
C SER A 405 3.72 -18.91 -0.35
N GLY A 406 3.78 -18.42 0.89
CA GLY A 406 3.66 -17.00 1.20
C GLY A 406 2.24 -16.46 1.21
N GLN A 407 1.22 -17.31 0.93
CA GLN A 407 -0.20 -16.96 1.00
C GLN A 407 -0.84 -17.40 2.32
N CYS A 408 -1.56 -16.50 2.97
CA CYS A 408 -2.44 -16.83 4.10
C CYS A 408 -3.76 -17.37 3.55
N LYS A 409 -4.07 -18.65 3.78
CA LYS A 409 -5.22 -19.36 3.18
C LYS A 409 -6.58 -18.96 3.72
N ASN A 410 -6.65 -18.49 4.96
CA ASN A 410 -7.89 -18.10 5.63
C ASN A 410 -7.99 -16.61 5.95
N CYS A 411 -7.18 -15.79 5.30
CA CYS A 411 -7.26 -14.35 5.36
C CYS A 411 -8.15 -13.80 4.23
N TYR A 412 -8.77 -12.66 4.46
CA TYR A 412 -9.48 -11.91 3.43
C TYR A 412 -8.49 -11.18 2.53
N ILE A 413 -8.38 -11.56 1.28
CA ILE A 413 -7.51 -10.94 0.24
C ILE A 413 -6.18 -10.45 0.85
N PRO A 414 -5.31 -11.35 1.33
CA PRO A 414 -4.10 -10.97 2.06
C PRO A 414 -3.08 -10.27 1.16
N ALA A 415 -2.24 -9.46 1.75
CA ALA A 415 -1.06 -8.93 1.08
C ALA A 415 -0.09 -10.06 0.69
N PHE A 416 0.63 -9.89 -0.42
CA PHE A 416 1.65 -10.85 -0.85
C PHE A 416 2.73 -11.07 0.22
N ASN A 417 3.11 -12.34 0.45
CA ASN A 417 4.06 -12.72 1.51
C ASN A 417 3.71 -12.08 2.87
N TYR A 418 2.46 -12.16 3.25
CA TYR A 418 1.85 -11.51 4.39
C TYR A 418 2.68 -11.56 5.67
N ARG A 419 2.78 -10.41 6.38
CA ARG A 419 3.56 -10.23 7.63
C ARG A 419 2.62 -9.93 8.79
N PRO A 420 2.25 -10.94 9.62
CA PRO A 420 1.24 -10.76 10.68
C PRO A 420 1.57 -9.70 11.73
N GLY A 421 2.86 -9.50 12.06
CA GLY A 421 3.31 -8.48 13.01
C GLY A 421 3.10 -7.03 12.57
N GLY A 422 2.65 -6.81 11.32
CA GLY A 422 2.23 -5.51 10.78
C GLY A 422 0.72 -5.33 10.71
N SER A 423 -0.10 -6.36 11.05
CA SER A 423 -1.55 -6.23 10.98
C SER A 423 -2.11 -5.25 12.01
N ALA A 424 -3.21 -4.57 11.65
CA ALA A 424 -3.84 -3.60 12.53
C ALA A 424 -4.33 -4.24 13.85
N GLN A 425 -4.81 -5.47 13.81
CA GLN A 425 -5.19 -6.22 15.01
C GLN A 425 -4.00 -6.45 15.94
N TYR A 426 -2.86 -6.88 15.40
CA TYR A 426 -1.62 -7.04 16.17
C TYR A 426 -1.18 -5.70 16.79
N ILE A 427 -1.14 -4.65 15.98
CA ILE A 427 -0.74 -3.30 16.39
C ILE A 427 -1.60 -2.78 17.56
N LEU A 428 -2.91 -2.97 17.51
CA LEU A 428 -3.83 -2.53 18.55
C LEU A 428 -3.74 -3.35 19.84
N ALA A 429 -3.22 -4.57 19.79
CA ALA A 429 -2.99 -5.41 20.97
C ALA A 429 -1.69 -5.06 21.71
N LEU A 430 -0.76 -4.35 21.07
CA LEU A 430 0.53 -4.02 21.66
C LEU A 430 0.44 -2.96 22.75
N THR A 431 1.33 -3.09 23.73
CA THR A 431 1.56 -2.09 24.78
C THR A 431 3.05 -1.93 25.01
N ASN A 432 3.55 -0.69 25.00
CA ASN A 432 4.91 -0.37 25.43
C ASN A 432 4.93 -0.09 26.94
N PHE A 433 5.82 -0.78 27.66
CA PHE A 433 5.96 -0.73 29.11
C PHE A 433 7.25 -0.01 29.58
N GLU A 434 7.89 0.79 28.70
CA GLU A 434 9.09 1.59 29.08
C GLU A 434 8.75 2.53 30.25
N GLU A 435 7.50 3.05 30.29
CA GLU A 435 6.95 3.82 31.40
C GLU A 435 5.83 3.02 32.09
N PRO A 436 6.12 2.19 33.10
CA PRO A 436 5.11 1.29 33.69
C PRO A 436 3.88 1.98 34.28
N THR A 437 4.01 3.26 34.68
CA THR A 437 2.89 4.05 35.22
C THR A 437 2.04 4.74 34.15
N ASN A 438 2.52 4.78 32.89
CA ASN A 438 1.85 5.36 31.76
C ASN A 438 2.18 4.55 30.48
N PRO A 439 1.69 3.31 30.37
CA PRO A 439 1.97 2.47 29.23
C PRO A 439 1.38 3.07 27.95
N ARG A 440 2.17 3.06 26.87
CA ARG A 440 1.78 3.64 25.58
C ARG A 440 1.16 2.57 24.68
N ARG A 441 0.16 2.96 23.88
CA ARG A 441 -0.55 2.10 22.92
C ARG A 441 -0.87 2.87 21.66
N PHE A 442 -1.04 2.15 20.57
CA PHE A 442 -1.61 2.71 19.34
C PHE A 442 -3.13 2.86 19.48
N ARG A 443 -3.66 3.99 18.98
CA ARG A 443 -5.10 4.28 18.96
C ARG A 443 -5.52 4.79 17.60
N PHE A 444 -5.31 3.98 16.58
CA PHE A 444 -5.63 4.30 15.21
C PHE A 444 -7.12 4.17 14.90
N GLY A 445 -7.65 5.11 14.11
CA GLY A 445 -8.83 4.90 13.29
C GLY A 445 -8.47 4.12 12.02
N PHE A 446 -9.42 3.39 11.46
CA PHE A 446 -9.20 2.57 10.28
C PHE A 446 -9.63 3.28 9.00
N MET A 447 -8.77 3.26 8.00
CA MET A 447 -9.07 3.72 6.66
C MET A 447 -8.62 2.69 5.61
N ALA A 448 -9.10 2.86 4.38
CA ALA A 448 -8.63 2.14 3.22
C ALA A 448 -8.42 3.13 2.05
N SER A 449 -7.65 2.72 1.05
CA SER A 449 -7.31 3.54 -0.12
C SER A 449 -6.95 2.68 -1.33
N SER A 450 -6.61 3.28 -2.47
CA SER A 450 -6.25 2.50 -3.66
C SER A 450 -4.76 2.16 -3.74
N ASP A 451 -3.89 3.08 -3.36
CA ASP A 451 -2.45 3.01 -3.65
C ASP A 451 -2.19 2.84 -5.16
N ASN A 452 -3.01 3.52 -5.97
CA ASN A 452 -2.97 3.37 -7.41
C ASN A 452 -1.85 4.23 -8.03
N HIS A 453 -0.97 3.60 -8.83
CA HIS A 453 0.17 4.24 -9.49
C HIS A 453 -0.12 4.72 -10.93
N ARG A 454 -1.37 5.05 -11.24
CA ARG A 454 -1.82 5.50 -12.57
C ARG A 454 -2.73 6.72 -12.53
N ALA A 455 -2.59 7.55 -11.50
CA ALA A 455 -3.40 8.74 -11.30
C ALA A 455 -4.93 8.45 -11.32
N LYS A 456 -5.35 7.34 -10.69
CA LYS A 456 -6.74 6.88 -10.67
C LYS A 456 -7.28 6.72 -9.25
N PRO A 457 -7.49 7.81 -8.50
CA PRO A 457 -8.03 7.74 -7.15
C PRO A 457 -9.41 7.09 -7.08
N GLY A 458 -9.60 6.15 -6.14
CA GLY A 458 -10.87 5.49 -5.91
C GLY A 458 -11.25 4.45 -6.96
N THR A 459 -10.29 3.66 -7.43
CA THR A 459 -10.47 2.63 -8.47
C THR A 459 -11.42 1.50 -8.09
N GLY A 460 -11.69 1.27 -6.80
CA GLY A 460 -12.55 0.17 -6.31
C GLY A 460 -14.05 0.34 -6.54
N TYR A 461 -14.51 1.28 -7.37
CA TYR A 461 -15.95 1.47 -7.67
C TYR A 461 -16.52 0.44 -8.65
N LYS A 462 -15.67 -0.21 -9.45
CA LYS A 462 -16.03 -1.27 -10.42
C LYS A 462 -14.86 -2.22 -10.66
N GLU A 463 -15.16 -3.49 -10.75
CA GLU A 463 -14.21 -4.54 -11.08
C GLU A 463 -14.08 -4.72 -12.60
N PHE A 464 -13.23 -3.94 -13.21
CA PHE A 464 -12.98 -3.98 -14.65
C PHE A 464 -11.56 -3.51 -14.98
N TYR A 465 -11.08 -3.89 -16.17
CA TYR A 465 -9.79 -3.47 -16.72
C TYR A 465 -8.63 -3.62 -15.73
N ARG A 466 -8.35 -4.87 -15.33
CA ARG A 466 -7.33 -5.26 -14.34
C ARG A 466 -6.01 -4.50 -14.49
N GLN A 467 -5.47 -4.40 -15.72
CA GLN A 467 -4.18 -3.76 -15.98
C GLN A 467 -4.13 -2.27 -15.65
N GLY A 468 -5.25 -1.57 -15.74
CA GLY A 468 -5.30 -0.12 -15.50
C GLY A 468 -5.85 0.27 -14.14
N MET A 469 -6.55 -0.65 -13.46
CA MET A 469 -7.20 -0.39 -12.17
C MET A 469 -6.48 -1.03 -10.99
N THR A 470 -5.46 -1.84 -11.25
CA THR A 470 -4.58 -2.43 -10.22
C THR A 470 -3.10 -2.22 -10.57
N GLU A 471 -2.22 -2.60 -9.65
CA GLU A 471 -0.77 -2.60 -9.87
C GLU A 471 -0.28 -3.82 -10.70
N SER A 472 -1.16 -4.77 -11.04
CA SER A 472 -0.81 -6.00 -11.79
C SER A 472 -0.54 -5.79 -13.28
N SER A 473 -0.19 -4.60 -13.69
CA SER A 473 -0.10 -4.19 -15.09
C SER A 473 1.30 -4.18 -15.69
N ALA A 474 2.31 -4.48 -14.92
CA ALA A 474 3.71 -4.33 -15.36
C ALA A 474 4.22 -5.50 -16.20
N GLY A 475 3.36 -6.11 -17.00
CA GLY A 475 3.77 -7.12 -17.98
C GLY A 475 4.68 -6.55 -19.04
N ALA A 476 5.70 -7.31 -19.48
CA ALA A 476 6.58 -6.85 -20.54
C ALA A 476 5.87 -6.88 -21.91
N ALA A 477 6.01 -5.81 -22.70
CA ALA A 477 5.44 -5.70 -24.05
C ALA A 477 6.02 -6.72 -25.03
N SER A 478 7.18 -7.29 -24.72
CA SER A 478 7.85 -8.28 -25.59
C SER A 478 8.75 -9.19 -24.77
N LYS A 479 8.98 -10.40 -25.27
CA LYS A 479 9.97 -11.33 -24.69
C LYS A 479 11.36 -10.70 -24.50
N ARG A 480 11.73 -9.73 -25.35
CA ARG A 480 13.01 -9.03 -25.25
C ARG A 480 13.02 -8.06 -24.06
N ALA A 481 11.92 -7.35 -23.83
CA ALA A 481 11.75 -6.52 -22.65
C ALA A 481 11.69 -7.38 -21.38
N GLU A 482 10.96 -8.50 -21.41
CA GLU A 482 10.94 -9.45 -20.29
C GLU A 482 12.34 -9.92 -19.91
N MET A 483 13.15 -10.36 -20.88
CA MET A 483 14.55 -10.77 -20.63
C MET A 483 15.43 -9.66 -20.03
N ALA A 484 15.09 -8.38 -20.25
CA ALA A 484 15.81 -7.25 -19.70
C ALA A 484 15.37 -6.90 -18.26
N PHE A 485 14.15 -7.22 -17.91
CA PHE A 485 13.55 -6.92 -16.59
C PHE A 485 13.40 -8.15 -15.71
N ARG A 486 13.30 -9.34 -16.31
CA ARG A 486 13.34 -10.59 -15.60
C ARG A 486 14.79 -11.01 -15.42
N PHE A 487 15.12 -11.30 -14.20
CA PHE A 487 16.39 -11.92 -13.90
C PHE A 487 16.35 -13.37 -14.46
N ASP A 488 17.10 -13.64 -15.53
CA ASP A 488 17.36 -15.00 -15.99
C ASP A 488 18.55 -15.53 -15.18
N ASP A 489 18.26 -16.28 -14.14
CA ASP A 489 19.26 -16.90 -13.29
C ASP A 489 19.83 -18.21 -13.86
N GLY A 490 19.42 -18.58 -15.08
CA GLY A 490 19.92 -19.73 -15.83
C GLY A 490 19.19 -21.03 -15.56
N GLU A 491 19.83 -22.15 -15.87
CA GLU A 491 19.23 -23.48 -15.73
C GLU A 491 18.94 -23.85 -14.27
N PRO A 492 17.82 -24.53 -13.98
CA PRO A 492 17.50 -25.03 -12.66
C PRO A 492 18.63 -25.86 -12.03
N LEU A 493 19.01 -25.55 -10.80
CA LEU A 493 20.03 -26.30 -10.07
C LEU A 493 19.43 -27.04 -8.88
N ALA A 494 20.08 -28.14 -8.51
CA ALA A 494 19.73 -28.97 -7.36
C ALA A 494 20.44 -28.51 -6.05
N PHE A 495 20.78 -27.25 -5.96
CA PHE A 495 21.33 -26.57 -4.77
C PHE A 495 21.01 -25.08 -4.82
N SER A 496 20.96 -24.43 -3.67
CA SER A 496 20.70 -23.01 -3.55
C SER A 496 21.95 -22.16 -3.70
N ASP A 497 21.76 -20.88 -4.01
CA ASP A 497 22.79 -19.85 -3.96
C ASP A 497 22.67 -19.05 -2.66
N THR A 498 23.80 -18.72 -2.04
CA THR A 498 23.84 -17.77 -0.94
C THR A 498 23.87 -16.34 -1.49
N ILE A 499 22.90 -15.50 -1.07
CA ILE A 499 22.79 -14.12 -1.51
C ILE A 499 23.20 -13.20 -0.37
N ASP A 500 24.23 -12.37 -0.57
CA ASP A 500 24.67 -11.38 0.39
C ASP A 500 24.11 -10.00 0.03
N LEU A 501 23.14 -9.54 0.80
CA LEU A 501 22.56 -8.20 0.70
C LEU A 501 23.40 -7.14 1.43
N GLY A 502 24.39 -7.51 2.23
CA GLY A 502 25.17 -6.61 3.09
C GLY A 502 26.05 -5.61 2.33
N GLN A 503 26.50 -5.95 1.14
CA GLN A 503 27.39 -5.10 0.34
C GLN A 503 26.66 -4.00 -0.45
N LEU A 504 25.35 -4.07 -0.56
CA LEU A 504 24.52 -3.04 -1.24
C LEU A 504 24.49 -1.68 -0.50
N THR A 505 25.04 -1.56 0.72
CA THR A 505 24.86 -0.39 1.60
C THR A 505 25.91 0.69 1.50
N GLN A 506 27.08 0.44 0.94
CA GLN A 506 28.22 1.37 1.06
C GLN A 506 28.69 2.00 -0.24
N GLN A 507 28.16 1.59 -1.38
CA GLN A 507 28.54 2.16 -2.67
C GLN A 507 27.34 2.68 -3.42
N THR A 508 27.51 3.80 -4.07
CA THR A 508 26.59 4.46 -5.02
C THR A 508 26.29 3.61 -6.27
N ASP A 509 26.83 2.42 -6.37
CA ASP A 509 26.60 1.44 -7.43
C ASP A 509 25.65 0.35 -6.93
N ILE A 510 24.38 0.49 -7.32
CA ILE A 510 23.23 -0.35 -6.95
C ILE A 510 23.33 -1.80 -7.47
N ASN A 511 24.40 -2.16 -8.13
CA ASN A 511 24.43 -3.23 -9.13
C ASN A 511 25.09 -4.52 -8.67
N LEU A 512 25.28 -4.80 -7.37
CA LEU A 512 26.10 -5.94 -6.98
C LEU A 512 25.47 -6.75 -5.86
N ILE A 513 24.87 -7.88 -6.20
CA ILE A 513 24.67 -9.02 -5.31
C ILE A 513 25.75 -10.05 -5.64
N GLU A 514 26.62 -10.38 -4.68
CA GLU A 514 27.56 -11.49 -4.83
C GLU A 514 26.93 -12.78 -4.31
N THR A 515 26.98 -13.83 -5.11
CA THR A 515 26.60 -15.17 -4.67
C THR A 515 27.85 -15.95 -4.26
N SER A 516 27.84 -16.58 -3.08
CA SER A 516 29.03 -17.25 -2.51
C SER A 516 29.36 -18.58 -3.16
N SER A 517 28.39 -19.26 -3.79
CA SER A 517 28.57 -20.62 -4.28
C SER A 517 29.24 -20.76 -5.64
N ALA A 518 29.36 -19.68 -6.43
CA ALA A 518 29.86 -19.75 -7.80
C ALA A 518 30.74 -18.59 -8.26
N ASN A 519 31.22 -17.69 -7.38
CA ASN A 519 31.87 -16.42 -7.77
C ASN A 519 31.02 -15.62 -8.81
N ARG A 520 29.71 -15.76 -8.77
CA ARG A 520 28.80 -15.12 -9.71
C ARG A 520 28.36 -13.79 -9.14
N ARG A 521 28.78 -12.74 -9.80
CA ARG A 521 28.35 -11.38 -9.52
C ARG A 521 27.05 -11.13 -10.26
N LEU A 522 25.97 -10.81 -9.54
CA LEU A 522 24.69 -10.45 -10.11
C LEU A 522 24.56 -8.93 -10.17
N ASP A 523 24.62 -8.36 -11.36
CA ASP A 523 24.33 -6.94 -11.60
C ASP A 523 22.79 -6.77 -11.66
N ILE A 524 22.13 -6.63 -10.49
CA ILE A 524 20.68 -6.47 -10.41
C ILE A 524 20.37 -5.12 -9.74
N SER A 525 19.44 -4.36 -10.31
CA SER A 525 18.91 -3.18 -9.61
C SER A 525 18.09 -3.62 -8.39
N GLY A 526 18.07 -2.82 -7.33
CA GLY A 526 17.33 -3.14 -6.09
C GLY A 526 15.86 -3.53 -6.34
N PHE A 527 15.23 -2.91 -7.33
CA PHE A 527 13.86 -3.22 -7.77
C PHE A 527 13.71 -4.61 -8.43
N MET A 528 14.78 -5.14 -9.02
CA MET A 528 14.81 -6.47 -9.64
C MET A 528 15.03 -7.60 -8.64
N THR A 529 15.35 -7.29 -7.38
CA THR A 529 15.51 -8.29 -6.32
C THR A 529 14.18 -8.75 -5.73
N LEU A 530 13.10 -8.10 -6.10
CA LEU A 530 11.75 -8.35 -5.57
C LEU A 530 11.00 -9.33 -6.47
N GLU A 531 10.27 -10.24 -5.85
CA GLU A 531 9.43 -11.21 -6.53
C GLU A 531 8.18 -10.50 -7.10
N ARG A 532 8.05 -10.44 -8.43
CA ARG A 532 7.02 -9.64 -9.10
C ARG A 532 5.88 -10.45 -9.67
N GLU A 533 6.17 -11.62 -10.24
CA GLU A 533 5.20 -12.39 -11.00
C GLU A 533 4.07 -12.92 -10.11
N ARG A 534 4.39 -13.58 -9.02
CA ARG A 534 3.38 -14.11 -8.08
C ARG A 534 2.65 -12.98 -7.36
N GLN A 535 3.37 -11.91 -7.02
CA GLN A 535 2.80 -10.74 -6.38
C GLN A 535 1.65 -10.13 -7.19
N ALA A 536 1.73 -10.10 -8.52
CA ALA A 536 0.69 -9.49 -9.37
C ALA A 536 -0.71 -10.10 -9.17
N SER A 537 -0.79 -11.35 -8.71
CA SER A 537 -2.04 -12.01 -8.35
C SER A 537 -2.66 -11.55 -7.03
N PHE A 538 -1.96 -10.71 -6.26
CA PHE A 538 -2.43 -10.16 -4.99
C PHE A 538 -2.89 -8.71 -5.08
N PHE A 539 -2.75 -8.09 -6.25
CA PHE A 539 -3.19 -6.71 -6.43
C PHE A 539 -4.69 -6.62 -6.65
N THR A 540 -5.31 -5.69 -5.94
CA THR A 540 -6.74 -5.40 -5.99
C THR A 540 -6.99 -4.03 -6.60
N THR A 541 -8.25 -3.66 -6.81
CA THR A 541 -8.64 -2.31 -7.20
C THR A 541 -8.58 -1.32 -6.03
N GLY A 542 -8.26 -1.79 -4.83
CA GLY A 542 -8.10 -0.99 -3.62
C GLY A 542 -9.41 -0.62 -2.94
N GLY A 543 -9.26 0.12 -1.84
CA GLY A 543 -10.34 0.51 -0.96
C GLY A 543 -10.65 2.01 -1.00
N LEU A 544 -11.56 2.41 -0.11
CA LEU A 544 -11.91 3.81 0.12
C LEU A 544 -11.91 4.11 1.61
N ILE A 545 -11.49 5.32 1.98
CA ILE A 545 -11.83 5.89 3.26
C ILE A 545 -13.23 6.50 3.18
N ALA A 546 -14.02 6.31 4.23
CA ALA A 546 -15.28 7.02 4.44
C ALA A 546 -15.18 7.84 5.72
N VAL A 547 -15.63 9.09 5.70
CA VAL A 547 -15.63 9.99 6.86
C VAL A 547 -17.05 10.40 7.24
N HIS A 548 -17.35 10.47 8.53
CA HIS A 548 -18.57 11.06 9.07
C HIS A 548 -18.33 12.56 9.33
N ALA A 549 -18.64 13.40 8.36
CA ALA A 549 -18.37 14.84 8.40
C ALA A 549 -19.66 15.66 8.56
N ASP A 550 -19.56 16.84 9.19
CA ASP A 550 -20.66 17.78 9.34
C ASP A 550 -20.99 18.48 8.02
N GLY A 551 -20.06 18.49 7.07
CA GLY A 551 -20.22 19.01 5.71
C GLY A 551 -19.10 18.52 4.79
N ARG A 552 -19.02 19.11 3.59
CA ARG A 552 -18.16 18.65 2.49
C ARG A 552 -16.88 19.45 2.32
N ASN A 553 -16.68 20.51 3.09
CA ASN A 553 -15.49 21.33 2.94
C ASN A 553 -14.25 20.66 3.55
N ARG A 554 -13.08 21.15 3.16
CA ARG A 554 -11.77 20.64 3.57
C ARG A 554 -11.62 20.50 5.09
N ASN A 555 -12.07 21.51 5.87
CA ASN A 555 -11.90 21.50 7.31
C ASN A 555 -12.78 20.45 7.99
N GLU A 556 -14.03 20.31 7.57
CA GLU A 556 -14.96 19.32 8.12
C GLU A 556 -14.53 17.87 7.80
N ILE A 557 -13.99 17.64 6.61
CA ILE A 557 -13.37 16.33 6.24
C ILE A 557 -12.14 16.09 7.11
N TRP A 558 -11.28 17.09 7.27
CA TRP A 558 -10.07 16.99 8.09
C TRP A 558 -10.38 16.71 9.55
N GLU A 559 -11.32 17.44 10.15
CA GLU A 559 -11.77 17.24 11.54
C GLU A 559 -12.32 15.83 11.77
N ALA A 560 -13.08 15.27 10.82
CA ALA A 560 -13.55 13.89 10.91
C ALA A 560 -12.38 12.89 10.94
N MET A 561 -11.34 13.13 10.14
CA MET A 561 -10.13 12.30 10.13
C MET A 561 -9.32 12.44 11.43
N GLU A 562 -9.13 13.65 11.94
CA GLU A 562 -8.45 13.89 13.23
C GLU A 562 -9.18 13.22 14.39
N ASN A 563 -10.51 13.27 14.38
CA ASN A 563 -11.36 12.66 15.41
C ASN A 563 -11.56 11.14 15.21
N LYS A 564 -10.96 10.54 14.18
CA LYS A 564 -11.13 9.12 13.85
C LYS A 564 -12.58 8.72 13.56
N GLU A 565 -13.45 9.68 13.23
CA GLU A 565 -14.84 9.44 12.81
C GLU A 565 -14.85 8.94 11.34
N VAL A 566 -14.11 7.86 11.10
CA VAL A 566 -13.85 7.31 9.77
C VAL A 566 -13.96 5.80 9.78
N TYR A 567 -14.06 5.22 8.59
CA TYR A 567 -13.96 3.77 8.39
C TYR A 567 -13.37 3.47 7.00
N GLY A 568 -12.82 2.25 6.83
CA GLY A 568 -12.36 1.77 5.53
C GLY A 568 -13.41 0.91 4.84
N THR A 569 -13.37 0.87 3.50
CA THR A 569 -14.12 -0.13 2.71
C THR A 569 -13.19 -0.78 1.69
N SER A 570 -13.56 -1.94 1.20
CA SER A 570 -12.83 -2.65 0.13
C SER A 570 -13.11 -2.11 -1.29
N GLY A 571 -13.68 -0.88 -1.40
CA GLY A 571 -13.96 -0.19 -2.65
C GLY A 571 -15.44 0.15 -2.84
N GLU A 572 -16.33 -0.66 -2.29
CA GLU A 572 -17.76 -0.42 -2.31
C GLU A 572 -18.20 0.67 -1.31
N ARG A 573 -19.22 1.46 -1.67
CA ARG A 573 -19.71 2.57 -0.82
C ARG A 573 -20.75 2.10 0.17
N ILE A 574 -20.35 1.17 1.03
CA ILE A 574 -21.13 0.67 2.17
C ILE A 574 -21.31 1.81 3.17
N LEU A 575 -22.52 2.06 3.66
CA LEU A 575 -22.78 3.00 4.73
C LEU A 575 -22.72 2.26 6.06
N LEU A 576 -21.87 2.72 6.98
CA LEU A 576 -21.61 2.05 8.26
C LEU A 576 -21.66 3.05 9.42
N TRP A 577 -22.36 2.71 10.48
CA TRP A 577 -22.36 3.39 11.79
C TRP A 577 -22.08 2.37 12.89
N PHE A 578 -21.19 2.72 13.80
CA PHE A 578 -20.87 1.93 14.98
C PHE A 578 -20.83 2.87 16.19
N ASP A 579 -21.75 2.64 17.12
CA ASP A 579 -21.99 3.52 18.26
C ASP A 579 -21.88 2.73 19.57
N LEU A 580 -21.20 3.27 20.59
CA LEU A 580 -21.29 2.89 21.99
C LEU A 580 -22.45 3.69 22.63
N LEU A 581 -23.44 2.98 23.19
CA LEU A 581 -24.69 3.59 23.67
C LEU A 581 -24.61 4.17 25.07
N ASN A 582 -23.72 3.60 25.91
CA ASN A 582 -23.67 3.86 27.35
C ASN A 582 -22.25 4.24 27.82
N GLY A 583 -21.52 5.07 27.10
CA GLY A 583 -20.19 5.55 27.50
C GLY A 583 -20.17 6.24 28.87
N ASP A 584 -19.06 6.92 29.23
CA ASP A 584 -18.97 7.65 30.50
C ASP A 584 -20.09 8.70 30.57
N ASP A 585 -20.71 8.84 31.74
CA ASP A 585 -21.91 9.69 31.98
C ASP A 585 -23.11 9.33 31.06
N ASP A 586 -23.26 8.08 30.65
CA ASP A 586 -24.30 7.57 29.75
C ASP A 586 -24.35 8.29 28.37
N LYS A 587 -23.22 8.85 27.95
CA LYS A 587 -23.11 9.48 26.63
C LYS A 587 -23.01 8.46 25.53
N LYS A 588 -23.71 8.72 24.44
CA LYS A 588 -23.52 7.99 23.20
C LYS A 588 -22.24 8.48 22.50
N LEU A 589 -21.37 7.53 22.12
CA LEU A 589 -20.10 7.78 21.43
C LEU A 589 -20.09 7.05 20.08
N THR A 590 -19.44 7.65 19.08
CA THR A 590 -19.31 7.08 17.75
C THR A 590 -17.99 6.31 17.59
N MET A 591 -17.83 5.58 16.48
CA MET A 591 -16.55 4.95 16.11
C MET A 591 -15.40 5.96 16.21
N GLY A 592 -14.19 5.48 16.51
CA GLY A 592 -12.99 6.28 16.75
C GLY A 592 -12.86 6.84 18.16
N SER A 593 -13.94 6.79 18.96
CA SER A 593 -13.97 7.38 20.30
C SER A 593 -13.17 6.59 21.33
N GLU A 594 -12.71 7.30 22.36
CA GLU A 594 -12.04 6.77 23.54
C GLU A 594 -12.86 7.09 24.79
N THR A 595 -13.00 6.13 25.70
CA THR A 595 -13.77 6.32 26.92
C THR A 595 -13.21 5.48 28.05
N LYS A 596 -13.50 5.88 29.32
CA LYS A 596 -13.18 5.12 30.53
C LYS A 596 -14.45 4.71 31.22
N MET A 597 -14.68 3.42 31.43
CA MET A 597 -15.88 2.94 32.09
C MET A 597 -15.65 1.68 32.90
N SER A 598 -16.55 1.42 33.86
CA SER A 598 -16.52 0.22 34.74
C SER A 598 -17.79 -0.60 34.65
N LYS A 599 -18.66 -0.32 33.69
CA LYS A 599 -19.88 -1.07 33.36
C LYS A 599 -19.74 -1.76 32.01
N ALA A 600 -20.58 -2.74 31.76
CA ALA A 600 -20.61 -3.46 30.49
C ALA A 600 -20.91 -2.49 29.33
N PRO A 601 -20.07 -2.41 28.29
CA PRO A 601 -20.32 -1.55 27.14
C PRO A 601 -21.45 -2.12 26.27
N GLU A 602 -22.37 -1.24 25.86
CA GLU A 602 -23.50 -1.56 24.99
C GLU A 602 -23.29 -0.88 23.63
N PHE A 603 -23.40 -1.66 22.58
CA PHE A 603 -23.11 -1.18 21.21
C PHE A 603 -24.31 -1.34 20.28
N GLU A 604 -24.34 -0.48 19.27
CA GLU A 604 -25.28 -0.56 18.16
C GLU A 604 -24.52 -0.39 16.85
N VAL A 605 -24.79 -1.27 15.88
CA VAL A 605 -24.26 -1.22 14.52
C VAL A 605 -25.39 -1.07 13.53
N ARG A 606 -25.19 -0.22 12.54
CA ARG A 606 -26.06 -0.11 11.37
C ARG A 606 -25.20 -0.16 10.13
N ALA A 607 -25.62 -0.93 9.14
CA ALA A 607 -24.96 -1.00 7.85
C ALA A 607 -25.96 -1.06 6.71
N ILE A 608 -25.67 -0.36 5.62
CA ILE A 608 -26.47 -0.38 4.39
C ILE A 608 -25.53 -0.67 3.23
N GLY A 609 -25.86 -1.66 2.39
CA GLY A 609 -25.03 -2.05 1.26
C GLY A 609 -24.90 -0.96 0.20
N ALA A 610 -23.83 -1.03 -0.57
CA ALA A 610 -23.57 -0.15 -1.70
C ALA A 610 -24.62 -0.28 -2.80
N PHE A 611 -24.71 0.71 -3.68
CA PHE A 611 -25.54 0.59 -4.86
C PHE A 611 -24.84 -0.26 -5.93
N GLU A 612 -25.58 -1.18 -6.56
CA GLU A 612 -25.12 -1.83 -7.78
C GLU A 612 -24.81 -0.78 -8.85
N GLN A 613 -23.76 -1.00 -9.64
CA GLN A 613 -23.33 -0.06 -10.67
C GLN A 613 -24.00 -0.38 -12.01
N LYS A 614 -24.51 0.65 -12.69
CA LYS A 614 -24.92 0.57 -14.10
C LYS A 614 -23.69 0.62 -15.01
N ALA A 615 -23.78 -0.02 -16.17
CA ALA A 615 -22.77 0.11 -17.22
C ALA A 615 -22.62 1.57 -17.70
N GLY A 616 -21.41 1.91 -18.16
CA GLY A 616 -21.09 3.22 -18.71
C GLY A 616 -20.94 4.33 -17.66
N CYS A 617 -20.96 5.57 -18.13
CA CYS A 617 -20.77 6.77 -17.33
C CYS A 617 -22.07 7.60 -17.24
N PRO A 618 -22.23 8.45 -16.21
CA PRO A 618 -23.31 9.43 -16.15
C PRO A 618 -23.17 10.52 -17.24
N ASP A 619 -24.29 11.13 -17.64
CA ASP A 619 -24.33 12.18 -18.68
C ASP A 619 -23.38 13.35 -18.39
N TYR A 620 -23.22 13.73 -17.13
CA TYR A 620 -22.31 14.84 -16.76
C TYR A 620 -20.85 14.51 -17.07
N THR A 621 -20.45 13.24 -17.00
CA THR A 621 -19.08 12.80 -17.36
C THR A 621 -18.86 12.89 -18.87
N TYR A 622 -19.81 12.41 -19.69
CA TYR A 622 -19.76 12.56 -21.15
C TYR A 622 -19.73 14.01 -21.60
N ASN A 623 -20.38 14.90 -20.85
CA ASN A 623 -20.41 16.34 -21.15
C ASN A 623 -19.14 17.06 -20.69
N ALA A 624 -18.43 16.55 -19.70
CA ALA A 624 -17.25 17.17 -19.11
C ALA A 624 -15.94 16.78 -19.79
N LEU A 625 -15.79 15.52 -20.17
CA LEU A 625 -14.57 14.98 -20.75
C LEU A 625 -14.68 14.85 -22.27
N SER A 626 -13.57 15.10 -22.98
CA SER A 626 -13.50 14.73 -24.40
C SER A 626 -13.59 13.20 -24.55
N PRO A 627 -14.08 12.68 -25.68
CA PRO A 627 -14.14 11.23 -25.91
C PRO A 627 -12.79 10.53 -25.72
N GLU A 628 -11.70 11.16 -26.12
CA GLU A 628 -10.35 10.63 -25.94
C GLU A 628 -9.97 10.58 -24.46
N LYS A 629 -10.23 11.64 -23.70
CA LYS A 629 -9.90 11.69 -22.26
C LYS A 629 -10.79 10.74 -21.47
N LEU A 630 -12.05 10.61 -21.82
CA LEU A 630 -12.98 9.64 -21.23
C LEU A 630 -12.47 8.20 -21.41
N GLU A 631 -12.05 7.86 -22.65
CA GLU A 631 -11.50 6.52 -22.92
C GLU A 631 -10.21 6.28 -22.17
N ASN A 632 -9.28 7.23 -22.17
CA ASN A 632 -7.98 7.07 -21.51
C ASN A 632 -8.10 6.96 -19.98
N LEU A 633 -8.97 7.74 -19.36
CA LEU A 633 -9.12 7.76 -17.90
C LEU A 633 -10.10 6.71 -17.40
N CYS A 634 -11.36 6.79 -17.87
CA CYS A 634 -12.46 6.01 -17.32
C CYS A 634 -12.72 4.68 -18.07
N ARG A 635 -12.11 4.46 -19.22
CA ARG A 635 -12.36 3.27 -20.07
C ARG A 635 -13.84 3.03 -20.36
N GLY A 636 -14.62 4.10 -20.49
CA GLY A 636 -16.06 4.03 -20.72
C GLY A 636 -16.89 3.57 -19.51
N GLU A 637 -16.29 3.34 -18.36
CA GLU A 637 -16.95 2.88 -17.14
C GLU A 637 -16.66 3.83 -15.96
N CYS A 638 -17.72 4.37 -15.34
CA CYS A 638 -17.64 5.31 -14.23
C CYS A 638 -18.46 4.83 -13.03
N TYR A 639 -18.27 5.47 -11.90
CA TYR A 639 -19.21 5.34 -10.79
C TYR A 639 -20.60 5.83 -11.25
N ASN A 640 -21.49 4.88 -11.47
CA ASN A 640 -22.81 5.10 -12.06
C ASN A 640 -23.87 4.26 -11.30
N PRO A 641 -24.25 4.69 -10.07
CA PRO A 641 -25.10 3.88 -9.21
C PRO A 641 -26.50 3.66 -9.81
N SER A 642 -27.03 2.46 -9.60
CA SER A 642 -28.43 2.12 -9.86
C SER A 642 -29.32 2.49 -8.66
N ASP A 643 -30.59 2.08 -8.72
CA ASP A 643 -31.53 2.22 -7.60
C ASP A 643 -31.52 0.97 -6.69
N LYS A 644 -30.80 -0.08 -7.07
CA LYS A 644 -30.71 -1.33 -6.34
C LYS A 644 -29.45 -1.36 -5.47
N ARG A 645 -29.59 -1.81 -4.22
CA ARG A 645 -28.49 -1.99 -3.29
C ARG A 645 -28.10 -3.45 -3.20
N LYS A 646 -26.81 -3.71 -3.02
CA LYS A 646 -26.28 -4.96 -2.50
C LYS A 646 -26.75 -5.17 -1.07
N LEU A 647 -26.82 -6.42 -0.64
CA LEU A 647 -27.36 -6.76 0.69
C LEU A 647 -26.22 -6.97 1.69
N ILE A 648 -26.37 -6.44 2.89
CA ILE A 648 -25.51 -6.81 4.02
C ILE A 648 -25.94 -8.19 4.50
N THR A 649 -25.04 -9.16 4.46
CA THR A 649 -25.29 -10.55 4.84
C THR A 649 -25.02 -10.81 6.31
N ARG A 650 -23.98 -10.18 6.87
CA ARG A 650 -23.60 -10.33 8.27
C ARG A 650 -22.81 -9.15 8.80
N ILE A 651 -22.79 -9.01 10.11
CA ILE A 651 -21.91 -8.10 10.85
C ILE A 651 -21.06 -8.91 11.79
N GLU A 652 -19.74 -8.78 11.67
CA GLU A 652 -18.75 -9.37 12.56
C GLU A 652 -18.24 -8.33 13.53
N VAL A 653 -18.10 -8.70 14.80
CA VAL A 653 -17.52 -7.87 15.85
C VAL A 653 -16.19 -8.47 16.26
N ILE A 654 -15.17 -7.64 16.24
CA ILE A 654 -13.83 -7.99 16.68
C ILE A 654 -13.59 -7.34 18.05
N LYS A 655 -13.01 -8.11 18.96
CA LYS A 655 -12.60 -7.65 20.29
C LYS A 655 -11.12 -7.90 20.49
N ILE A 656 -10.39 -6.84 20.83
CA ILE A 656 -8.96 -6.90 21.17
C ILE A 656 -8.79 -6.45 22.60
N THR A 657 -8.04 -7.23 23.38
CA THR A 657 -7.70 -6.91 24.77
C THR A 657 -6.22 -6.56 24.81
N PRO A 658 -5.81 -5.28 24.89
CA PRO A 658 -4.40 -4.91 24.83
C PRO A 658 -3.57 -5.54 25.95
N GLN A 659 -2.27 -5.78 25.69
CA GLN A 659 -1.33 -6.33 26.66
C GLN A 659 -1.32 -5.53 27.96
N ILE A 660 -1.29 -6.22 29.10
CA ILE A 660 -1.07 -5.67 30.45
C ILE A 660 0.28 -6.08 31.03
N THR A 661 0.96 -7.05 30.40
CA THR A 661 2.34 -7.44 30.70
C THR A 661 3.11 -7.71 29.40
N PRO A 662 4.45 -7.51 29.38
CA PRO A 662 5.27 -7.71 28.17
C PRO A 662 5.27 -9.16 27.64
N ASN A 663 4.92 -10.13 28.47
CA ASN A 663 4.99 -11.56 28.13
C ASN A 663 3.62 -12.14 27.69
N GLU A 664 2.58 -11.34 27.59
CA GLU A 664 1.31 -11.82 27.04
C GLU A 664 1.43 -12.04 25.54
N ASP A 665 1.06 -13.24 25.12
CA ASP A 665 1.04 -13.60 23.72
C ASP A 665 -0.13 -12.90 23.00
N VAL A 666 0.18 -12.13 21.98
CA VAL A 666 -0.77 -11.30 21.24
C VAL A 666 -1.92 -12.11 20.64
N ILE A 667 -1.67 -13.36 20.20
CA ILE A 667 -2.73 -14.18 19.61
C ILE A 667 -3.90 -14.41 20.57
N ASN A 668 -3.62 -14.54 21.87
CA ASN A 668 -4.64 -14.77 22.88
C ASN A 668 -5.44 -13.52 23.26
N LEU A 669 -5.04 -12.37 22.73
CA LEU A 669 -5.64 -11.05 22.99
C LEU A 669 -6.60 -10.61 21.90
N ILE A 670 -6.60 -11.32 20.76
CA ILE A 670 -7.40 -10.99 19.57
C ILE A 670 -8.51 -12.05 19.41
N GLN A 671 -9.75 -11.61 19.42
CA GLN A 671 -10.93 -12.43 19.15
C GLN A 671 -11.53 -12.00 17.80
N ASP A 672 -11.28 -12.77 16.76
CA ASP A 672 -11.66 -12.47 15.37
C ASP A 672 -12.36 -13.68 14.69
N PRO A 673 -13.70 -13.60 14.51
CA PRO A 673 -14.61 -12.66 15.14
C PRO A 673 -14.91 -13.05 16.60
N TRP A 674 -15.07 -12.06 17.50
CA TRP A 674 -15.62 -12.30 18.83
C TRP A 674 -17.10 -12.70 18.79
N ARG A 675 -17.87 -12.02 17.90
CA ARG A 675 -19.28 -12.35 17.61
C ARG A 675 -19.59 -12.13 16.14
N SER A 676 -20.50 -12.92 15.60
CA SER A 676 -21.05 -12.77 14.27
C SER A 676 -22.57 -12.75 14.34
N PHE A 677 -23.20 -11.87 13.58
CA PHE A 677 -24.64 -11.68 13.51
C PHE A 677 -25.09 -11.74 12.06
N ASP A 678 -25.92 -12.73 11.73
CA ASP A 678 -26.56 -12.78 10.42
C ASP A 678 -27.55 -11.63 10.26
N CYS A 679 -27.58 -11.04 9.10
CA CYS A 679 -28.45 -9.93 8.77
C CYS A 679 -29.70 -10.41 8.02
N PRO A 680 -30.86 -9.76 8.25
CA PRO A 680 -31.98 -9.93 7.32
C PRO A 680 -31.57 -9.43 5.95
N LEU A 681 -31.88 -10.16 4.88
CA LEU A 681 -31.59 -9.75 3.51
C LEU A 681 -32.53 -8.60 3.10
N ASP A 682 -32.33 -7.43 3.68
CA ASP A 682 -33.15 -6.23 3.49
C ASP A 682 -32.34 -5.12 2.80
N PRO A 683 -32.77 -4.59 1.66
CA PRO A 683 -32.10 -3.47 0.98
C PRO A 683 -32.08 -2.18 1.80
N ASN A 684 -32.89 -2.05 2.86
CA ASN A 684 -32.79 -0.94 3.80
C ASN A 684 -31.65 -1.09 4.81
N GLY A 685 -30.96 -2.24 4.84
CA GLY A 685 -29.78 -2.50 5.63
C GLY A 685 -29.99 -3.41 6.84
N CYS A 686 -28.97 -3.53 7.64
CA CYS A 686 -28.88 -4.37 8.82
C CYS A 686 -28.64 -3.52 10.06
N LYS A 687 -29.38 -3.80 11.13
CA LYS A 687 -29.20 -3.16 12.43
C LYS A 687 -29.10 -4.24 13.51
N ILE A 688 -28.04 -4.21 14.31
CA ILE A 688 -27.83 -5.09 15.45
C ILE A 688 -27.47 -4.28 16.70
N SER A 689 -27.70 -4.88 17.88
CA SER A 689 -27.20 -4.35 19.15
C SER A 689 -26.64 -5.50 19.97
N PHE A 690 -25.59 -5.23 20.74
CA PHE A 690 -24.94 -6.24 21.60
C PHE A 690 -24.28 -5.57 22.80
N GLN A 691 -23.98 -6.37 23.81
CA GLN A 691 -23.34 -5.93 25.06
C GLN A 691 -22.20 -6.89 25.41
N ASP A 692 -21.10 -6.39 25.96
CA ASP A 692 -20.04 -7.22 26.51
C ASP A 692 -20.21 -7.40 28.05
N ASP A 693 -20.94 -8.41 28.42
CA ASP A 693 -21.19 -8.73 29.85
C ASP A 693 -19.93 -9.16 30.60
N GLU A 694 -18.92 -9.71 29.89
CA GLU A 694 -17.68 -10.20 30.48
C GLU A 694 -16.70 -9.08 30.82
N TYR A 695 -16.87 -7.88 30.24
CA TYR A 695 -15.99 -6.74 30.45
C TYR A 695 -15.81 -6.41 31.94
N THR A 696 -16.88 -6.42 32.70
CA THR A 696 -16.86 -6.12 34.15
C THR A 696 -16.16 -7.18 34.99
N SER A 697 -16.14 -8.45 34.53
CA SER A 697 -15.43 -9.53 35.20
C SER A 697 -13.93 -9.53 34.87
N HIS A 698 -13.56 -9.22 33.62
CA HIS A 698 -12.17 -9.18 33.16
C HIS A 698 -11.41 -7.95 33.69
N LYS A 699 -12.09 -6.82 33.88
CA LYS A 699 -11.51 -5.56 34.41
C LYS A 699 -10.27 -5.11 33.63
N ARG A 700 -10.32 -5.21 32.32
CA ARG A 700 -9.24 -4.86 31.39
C ARG A 700 -9.74 -3.90 30.33
N ASP A 701 -8.82 -3.12 29.76
CA ASP A 701 -9.07 -2.33 28.57
C ASP A 701 -9.46 -3.25 27.42
N ALA A 702 -10.36 -2.78 26.58
CA ALA A 702 -10.82 -3.49 25.39
C ALA A 702 -11.00 -2.54 24.21
N VAL A 703 -10.76 -3.03 23.03
CA VAL A 703 -10.93 -2.34 21.76
C VAL A 703 -11.96 -3.12 20.95
N TYR A 704 -12.96 -2.43 20.43
CA TYR A 704 -14.03 -3.04 19.64
C TYR A 704 -14.12 -2.36 18.30
N TYR A 705 -14.22 -3.12 17.22
CA TYR A 705 -14.59 -2.64 15.91
C TYR A 705 -15.44 -3.68 15.17
N VAL A 706 -16.06 -3.29 14.07
CA VAL A 706 -16.96 -4.17 13.33
C VAL A 706 -16.60 -4.21 11.84
N ARG A 707 -16.91 -5.37 11.24
CA ARG A 707 -16.96 -5.55 9.79
C ARG A 707 -18.42 -5.68 9.37
N ALA A 708 -18.85 -4.89 8.39
CA ALA A 708 -20.11 -5.07 7.67
C ALA A 708 -19.80 -5.72 6.33
N ILE A 709 -20.41 -6.86 6.03
CA ILE A 709 -20.06 -7.73 4.92
C ILE A 709 -21.24 -7.84 3.96
N GLU A 710 -20.99 -7.56 2.68
CA GLU A 710 -21.98 -7.66 1.60
C GLU A 710 -22.11 -9.08 1.05
N GLU A 711 -23.17 -9.30 0.28
CA GLU A 711 -23.32 -10.50 -0.53
C GLU A 711 -22.16 -10.66 -1.52
N PRO A 712 -21.74 -11.90 -1.84
CA PRO A 712 -20.60 -12.11 -2.73
C PRO A 712 -20.80 -11.50 -4.12
N SER A 713 -19.78 -10.82 -4.62
CA SER A 713 -19.70 -10.27 -5.97
C SER A 713 -18.33 -10.54 -6.58
N LEU A 714 -18.20 -10.38 -7.90
CA LEU A 714 -16.92 -10.57 -8.57
C LEU A 714 -15.95 -9.43 -8.23
N ALA A 715 -14.70 -9.80 -7.90
CA ALA A 715 -13.61 -8.86 -7.66
C ALA A 715 -12.31 -9.36 -8.31
N ILE A 716 -11.49 -8.41 -8.76
CA ILE A 716 -10.21 -8.71 -9.40
C ILE A 716 -9.26 -9.33 -8.37
N ASN A 717 -8.64 -10.45 -8.76
CA ASN A 717 -7.67 -11.19 -7.95
C ASN A 717 -8.17 -11.64 -6.57
N ALA A 718 -9.47 -11.77 -6.35
CA ALA A 718 -10.02 -12.19 -5.06
C ALA A 718 -9.59 -13.61 -4.65
N ASP A 719 -9.20 -14.45 -5.61
CA ASP A 719 -8.67 -15.80 -5.37
C ASP A 719 -7.12 -15.84 -5.30
N ASN A 720 -6.47 -14.69 -5.32
CA ASN A 720 -5.01 -14.56 -5.31
C ASN A 720 -4.31 -15.54 -6.27
N LEU A 721 -3.54 -16.52 -5.77
CA LEU A 721 -2.82 -17.51 -6.60
C LEU A 721 -3.72 -18.57 -7.25
N GLY A 722 -5.03 -18.57 -6.98
CA GLY A 722 -5.98 -19.49 -7.63
C GLY A 722 -5.58 -20.96 -7.50
N CYS A 723 -5.38 -21.44 -6.27
CA CYS A 723 -4.82 -22.76 -6.04
C CYS A 723 -5.86 -23.89 -6.23
N ASP A 724 -5.49 -24.92 -7.00
CA ASP A 724 -6.18 -26.21 -7.03
C ASP A 724 -5.68 -27.06 -5.85
N TYR A 725 -6.58 -27.53 -4.98
CA TYR A 725 -6.24 -28.32 -3.80
C TYR A 725 -6.55 -29.80 -3.99
N ASP A 726 -5.70 -30.67 -3.42
CA ASP A 726 -5.96 -32.09 -3.32
C ASP A 726 -7.01 -32.42 -2.23
N GLU A 727 -7.34 -33.71 -2.07
CA GLU A 727 -8.29 -34.20 -1.07
C GLU A 727 -7.85 -33.90 0.40
N ASN A 728 -6.57 -33.61 0.61
CA ASN A 728 -5.97 -33.30 1.89
C ASN A 728 -5.85 -31.79 2.16
N GLY A 729 -6.24 -30.96 1.20
CA GLY A 729 -6.11 -29.50 1.26
C GLY A 729 -4.71 -28.96 0.93
N ASN A 730 -3.86 -29.75 0.29
CA ASN A 730 -2.58 -29.28 -0.19
C ASN A 730 -2.73 -28.67 -1.57
N CYS A 731 -2.08 -27.53 -1.78
CA CYS A 731 -2.00 -26.91 -3.10
C CYS A 731 -1.15 -27.77 -4.04
N ILE A 732 -1.73 -28.17 -5.17
CA ILE A 732 -1.06 -29.01 -6.18
C ILE A 732 -0.78 -28.26 -7.46
N LYS A 733 -1.46 -27.14 -7.69
CA LYS A 733 -1.28 -26.27 -8.86
C LYS A 733 -1.78 -24.86 -8.54
N VAL A 734 -1.11 -23.86 -9.09
CA VAL A 734 -1.54 -22.45 -9.02
C VAL A 734 -1.96 -21.97 -10.40
N ASN A 735 -3.00 -21.14 -10.43
CA ASN A 735 -3.55 -20.51 -11.63
C ASN A 735 -3.37 -18.99 -11.52
N MET A 736 -2.11 -18.56 -11.44
CA MET A 736 -1.76 -17.17 -11.21
C MET A 736 -2.27 -16.23 -12.30
N CYS A 737 -2.72 -15.07 -11.86
CA CYS A 737 -3.13 -13.98 -12.72
C CYS A 737 -2.15 -12.82 -12.60
N TYR A 738 -0.99 -12.95 -13.21
CA TYR A 738 0.04 -11.92 -13.19
C TYR A 738 0.14 -11.16 -14.53
N GLY A 739 0.59 -9.91 -14.46
CA GLY A 739 0.61 -8.97 -15.59
C GLY A 739 1.82 -9.13 -16.50
N ASP A 740 2.31 -10.35 -16.75
CA ASP A 740 3.39 -10.59 -17.69
C ASP A 740 2.89 -11.04 -19.08
N TRP A 741 3.79 -11.24 -20.02
CA TRP A 741 3.45 -11.68 -21.38
C TRP A 741 2.85 -13.10 -21.45
N LYS A 742 2.85 -13.86 -20.37
CA LYS A 742 2.32 -15.22 -20.29
C LYS A 742 0.83 -15.23 -19.97
N THR A 743 0.32 -14.18 -19.36
CA THR A 743 -1.11 -14.05 -19.04
C THR A 743 -1.85 -13.45 -20.23
N ASP A 744 -2.94 -14.08 -20.65
CA ASP A 744 -3.81 -13.54 -21.70
C ASP A 744 -4.28 -12.12 -21.27
N PRO A 745 -4.01 -11.08 -22.06
CA PRO A 745 -4.43 -9.71 -21.71
C PRO A 745 -5.96 -9.53 -21.66
N SER A 746 -6.74 -10.47 -22.21
CA SER A 746 -8.20 -10.49 -22.09
C SER A 746 -8.69 -11.17 -20.81
N GLU A 747 -7.82 -11.84 -20.04
CA GLU A 747 -8.16 -12.45 -18.77
C GLU A 747 -8.48 -11.35 -17.73
N ASP A 748 -9.70 -11.37 -17.19
CA ASP A 748 -10.18 -10.37 -16.25
C ASP A 748 -9.80 -10.68 -14.79
N CYS A 749 -9.42 -11.92 -14.49
CA CYS A 749 -9.01 -12.41 -13.17
C CYS A 749 -10.08 -12.25 -12.08
N LEU A 750 -11.35 -12.30 -12.48
CA LEU A 750 -12.46 -12.12 -11.55
C LEU A 750 -12.74 -13.40 -10.77
N SER A 751 -12.90 -13.27 -9.46
CA SER A 751 -13.34 -14.30 -8.53
C SER A 751 -14.36 -13.74 -7.55
N MET A 752 -15.15 -14.64 -6.92
CA MET A 752 -16.17 -14.20 -5.94
C MET A 752 -15.51 -13.67 -4.67
N ASN A 753 -15.97 -12.51 -4.22
CA ASN A 753 -15.50 -11.82 -3.02
C ASN A 753 -16.67 -11.29 -2.20
N GLU A 754 -16.51 -11.26 -0.88
CA GLU A 754 -17.45 -10.62 0.06
C GLU A 754 -16.91 -9.23 0.41
N GLU A 755 -17.33 -8.21 -0.35
CA GLU A 755 -16.94 -6.82 -0.09
C GLU A 755 -17.35 -6.39 1.31
N ARG A 756 -16.54 -5.52 1.94
CA ARG A 756 -16.73 -5.18 3.36
C ARG A 756 -16.34 -3.76 3.72
N ALA A 757 -16.83 -3.34 4.87
CA ALA A 757 -16.42 -2.11 5.53
C ALA A 757 -15.92 -2.41 6.95
N TRP A 758 -14.84 -1.72 7.37
CA TRP A 758 -14.21 -1.84 8.69
C TRP A 758 -14.38 -0.54 9.46
N SER A 759 -15.17 -0.52 10.55
CA SER A 759 -15.28 0.68 11.38
C SER A 759 -13.96 1.02 12.06
N SER A 760 -13.72 2.31 12.34
CA SER A 760 -12.72 2.68 13.32
C SER A 760 -13.04 2.06 14.67
N PRO A 761 -12.01 1.64 15.44
CA PRO A 761 -12.21 1.06 16.76
C PRO A 761 -12.79 2.05 17.77
N ILE A 762 -13.60 1.54 18.72
CA ILE A 762 -13.95 2.23 19.96
C ILE A 762 -13.05 1.67 21.06
N PHE A 763 -12.32 2.56 21.74
CA PHE A 763 -11.38 2.20 22.82
C PHE A 763 -12.08 2.39 24.15
N VAL A 764 -12.21 1.31 24.92
CA VAL A 764 -12.89 1.27 26.22
C VAL A 764 -11.87 0.90 27.29
N ASP A 765 -11.31 1.92 27.95
CA ASP A 765 -10.35 1.71 29.04
C ASP A 765 -11.09 1.38 30.35
N TRP A 766 -10.54 0.43 31.12
CA TRP A 766 -11.10 0.06 32.40
C TRP A 766 -10.90 1.19 33.43
N LYS A 767 -12.01 1.71 33.97
CA LYS A 767 -12.00 2.74 35.03
C LYS A 767 -11.77 2.02 36.38
N SER A 768 -10.48 1.90 36.81
CA SER A 768 -10.17 1.42 38.15
C SER A 768 -10.57 2.47 39.20
N ASN A 769 -11.16 2.05 40.29
CA ASN A 769 -11.25 2.91 41.48
C ASN A 769 -9.81 3.23 41.91
N GLU A 770 -9.44 4.49 42.12
CA GLU A 770 -8.08 5.01 42.37
C GLU A 770 -7.30 4.35 43.53
N ASN A 771 -7.90 3.42 44.27
CA ASN A 771 -7.32 2.72 45.42
C ASN A 771 -6.59 1.41 45.11
N PHE A 772 -6.41 0.98 43.84
CA PHE A 772 -5.86 -0.35 43.51
C PHE A 772 -4.41 -0.35 43.04
N ILE A 773 -3.74 0.79 42.93
CA ILE A 773 -2.37 0.90 42.39
C ILE A 773 -1.27 0.51 43.40
N ALA A 774 -1.60 0.24 44.68
CA ALA A 774 -0.58 0.14 45.73
C ALA A 774 -0.13 -1.28 46.13
N THR A 775 -0.65 -2.39 45.57
CA THR A 775 -0.40 -3.72 46.18
C THR A 775 0.20 -4.81 45.29
N ASN A 776 0.48 -4.57 43.99
CA ASN A 776 1.08 -5.61 43.13
C ASN A 776 2.28 -5.09 42.32
N ASN A 777 3.33 -4.63 43.00
CA ASN A 777 4.62 -4.39 42.36
C ASN A 777 5.57 -5.57 42.71
N PRO A 778 5.84 -6.52 41.82
CA PRO A 778 6.95 -7.43 42.03
C PRO A 778 8.26 -6.68 41.84
N ASP A 779 9.07 -6.73 42.85
CA ASP A 779 10.40 -6.13 42.99
C ASP A 779 11.33 -6.44 41.79
N PHE A 780 11.51 -5.49 40.87
CA PHE A 780 12.39 -5.60 39.71
C PHE A 780 13.86 -5.22 39.99
N SER A 781 14.33 -5.34 41.26
CA SER A 781 15.70 -5.00 41.60
C SER A 781 16.72 -6.14 41.43
N LYS A 782 16.36 -7.27 40.82
CA LYS A 782 17.32 -8.39 40.62
C LYS A 782 17.11 -9.03 39.23
N LYS A 783 17.76 -8.47 38.20
CA LYS A 783 18.50 -9.22 37.17
C LYS A 783 19.34 -8.26 36.32
#